data_f07514abcc88ca3559c55512c1e72b54
#
_entry.id   f07514abcc88ca3559c55512c1e72b54
#
_cell.length_a   1.000
_cell.length_b   1.000
_cell.length_c   1.000
_cell.angle_alpha   90.00
_cell.angle_beta   90.00
_cell.angle_gamma   90.00
#
_symmetry.space_group_name_H-M   'P 1'
#
loop_
_entity.id
_entity.type
_entity.pdbx_description
1 polymer ?
#
loop_
_entity_poly.entity_id
_entity_poly.type
_entity_poly.pdbx_seq_one_letter_code
_entity_poly.pdbx_strand_id
1 'polypeptide(L)'
;MSIRYGQKAATSADKIISSSFMGYNRFNNLKKPIAAATSTDRPTDLLAPPVISSSEQKIALLVFVSNNSSNYLAFTIAGNYTVDWGDGITENISSGVAAQHSYDYNTFDPTNSTLTSDGFKQAWVIITPQGGANITSVNLQTRHSSMLALNYYSQPIHEIYLSAPNLTSLTIGTISGASTIYPRRCRYINFINTGALTSFANLLYSMYSLLLVDVGTTAAVTNTSGMFAFCWSLLDVRFSSNANLSGLLNAASMFYDCRSLSIAPLFNTAAVTTMSTMFYQCYSLESVPLYDTRSCTTMSQMFQFCYTLKTVPLFNTVRVTDMGSMFSSCTALVSVPLFNTIAVTQMGSMFNGCHSLETVPLFNTITATSMASMFNNCYSLQNVPAFNAANVLSMDSMFNGCYSLINVGLMNTIKVTSFNTMFQNCFSLKTVPLFNTVAVTSMANMFVNCYSLITVPLFNTIAVTSMASMFRNCHSLSSVPLFNTANVTSFDSMFLSCHALKSIPLFNTIKVTSFNTAFNSCISLMTIPAFNTVAATDMTNAFNACYSLTEIPAMNLNLVVALTLTSCFSLATFNATNLRVTASFNQCKLSKDALETIFTNLGTALAGATRTLTISNTWGAPTPVSLTGTPAAGSTTITMASTTGLSVGMQVTGTNTILTTGRAVTFTDAGDLVNLTAHGLSDGDEVAFSVITTTTGIVINTIYFVVNAAADTFQVASTLGGAALPLTTNGSGTVRYNSTIVSIVPNTSVTMSRPMAGGSSQTLAFRLLQTYKAVLKGFTISG
;
A
#
# COMPACT_ATOMS: atom_id res chain seq x y z
N MET A 1 16.05 -36.53 22.62
CA MET A 1 16.26 -36.43 21.17
C MET A 1 16.12 -34.97 20.76
N SER A 2 17.24 -34.29 20.65
CA SER A 2 17.29 -32.85 20.35
C SER A 2 17.23 -32.67 18.84
N ILE A 3 16.17 -32.07 18.34
CA ILE A 3 16.05 -31.66 16.93
C ILE A 3 16.47 -30.20 16.85
N ARG A 4 17.67 -29.99 16.30
CA ARG A 4 18.17 -28.68 15.87
C ARG A 4 17.25 -28.15 14.75
N TYR A 5 16.50 -27.09 15.01
CA TYR A 5 15.96 -26.24 13.96
C TYR A 5 17.07 -25.29 13.49
N GLY A 6 17.81 -25.75 12.48
CA GLY A 6 18.80 -24.97 11.77
C GLY A 6 18.12 -24.04 10.77
N GLN A 7 18.50 -22.81 10.84
CA GLN A 7 18.64 -21.82 9.75
C GLN A 7 17.96 -22.16 8.40
N LYS A 8 16.71 -21.76 8.23
CA LYS A 8 16.08 -21.54 6.90
C LYS A 8 14.98 -20.47 6.90
N ALA A 9 15.03 -19.50 7.80
CA ALA A 9 14.07 -18.38 7.83
C ALA A 9 14.66 -17.06 7.30
N ALA A 10 15.96 -17.02 6.93
CA ALA A 10 16.62 -15.81 6.42
C ALA A 10 16.47 -15.59 4.90
N THR A 11 16.04 -16.63 4.14
CA THR A 11 16.06 -16.57 2.66
C THR A 11 14.81 -15.94 2.01
N SER A 12 13.74 -15.71 2.75
CA SER A 12 12.55 -15.05 2.19
C SER A 12 12.56 -13.53 2.39
N ALA A 13 13.15 -13.05 3.48
CA ALA A 13 13.34 -11.61 3.70
C ALA A 13 14.42 -11.03 2.75
N ASP A 14 15.49 -11.78 2.51
CA ASP A 14 16.53 -11.41 1.54
C ASP A 14 16.00 -11.40 0.09
N LYS A 15 15.04 -12.25 -0.27
CA LYS A 15 14.42 -12.23 -1.60
C LYS A 15 13.45 -11.06 -1.80
N ILE A 16 12.78 -10.58 -0.77
CA ILE A 16 11.92 -9.39 -0.85
C ILE A 16 12.78 -8.12 -0.93
N ILE A 17 13.89 -8.07 -0.22
CA ILE A 17 14.87 -6.98 -0.34
C ILE A 17 15.53 -6.99 -1.73
N SER A 18 15.83 -8.17 -2.31
CA SER A 18 16.44 -8.27 -3.64
C SER A 18 15.46 -7.93 -4.79
N SER A 19 14.16 -8.14 -4.68
CA SER A 19 13.21 -7.77 -5.73
C SER A 19 12.89 -6.27 -5.78
N SER A 20 12.92 -5.58 -4.63
CA SER A 20 12.87 -4.11 -4.59
C SER A 20 14.18 -3.48 -5.07
N PHE A 21 15.31 -4.14 -4.85
CA PHE A 21 16.62 -3.72 -5.35
C PHE A 21 16.82 -3.97 -6.85
N MET A 22 16.14 -4.94 -7.47
CA MET A 22 16.25 -5.16 -8.92
C MET A 22 15.61 -4.04 -9.76
N GLY A 23 14.60 -3.33 -9.24
CA GLY A 23 14.13 -2.08 -9.84
C GLY A 23 15.17 -0.95 -9.79
N TYR A 24 15.94 -0.89 -8.72
CA TYR A 24 16.97 0.11 -8.48
C TYR A 24 18.25 -0.13 -9.32
N ASN A 25 18.61 -1.37 -9.56
CA ASN A 25 19.79 -1.73 -10.39
C ASN A 25 19.58 -1.53 -11.90
N ARG A 26 18.34 -1.42 -12.40
CA ARG A 26 18.10 -1.03 -13.79
C ARG A 26 18.45 0.43 -14.07
N PHE A 27 18.31 1.32 -13.07
CA PHE A 27 18.77 2.72 -13.19
C PHE A 27 20.28 2.88 -12.94
N ASN A 28 20.90 2.01 -12.13
CA ASN A 28 22.34 2.05 -11.88
C ASN A 28 23.21 1.53 -13.05
N ASN A 29 22.65 0.72 -13.94
CA ASN A 29 23.37 0.29 -15.16
C ASN A 29 23.40 1.35 -16.29
N LEU A 30 22.71 2.49 -16.10
CA LEU A 30 22.90 3.69 -16.91
C LEU A 30 23.96 4.64 -16.32
N LYS A 31 24.47 4.33 -15.13
CA LYS A 31 25.65 4.94 -14.52
C LYS A 31 26.90 4.08 -14.78
N LYS A 32 27.43 4.06 -16.00
CA LYS A 32 28.87 4.28 -16.07
C LYS A 32 29.06 5.68 -15.44
N PRO A 33 29.90 5.85 -14.41
CA PRO A 33 30.43 7.17 -14.16
C PRO A 33 31.07 7.56 -15.51
N ILE A 34 30.46 8.51 -16.20
CA ILE A 34 31.29 9.39 -17.02
C ILE A 34 32.25 9.86 -15.95
N ALA A 35 33.50 9.36 -16.00
CA ALA A 35 34.60 9.87 -15.19
C ALA A 35 34.36 11.36 -15.15
N ALA A 36 34.27 11.92 -13.93
CA ALA A 36 33.88 13.30 -13.76
C ALA A 36 34.55 14.05 -14.90
N ALA A 37 33.74 14.50 -15.86
CA ALA A 37 34.29 15.24 -16.99
C ALA A 37 34.72 16.54 -16.34
N THR A 38 35.94 16.54 -15.83
CA THR A 38 36.65 17.71 -15.31
C THR A 38 36.98 18.66 -16.45
N SER A 39 36.59 18.29 -17.66
CA SER A 39 36.77 19.06 -18.87
C SER A 39 35.42 19.53 -19.38
N THR A 40 34.99 20.70 -18.94
CA THR A 40 34.08 21.57 -19.67
C THR A 40 34.76 22.19 -20.90
N ASP A 41 35.86 21.57 -21.35
CA ASP A 41 36.62 22.08 -22.49
C ASP A 41 35.82 21.85 -23.74
N ARG A 42 35.55 22.92 -24.41
CA ARG A 42 34.91 22.95 -25.72
C ARG A 42 35.69 22.02 -26.66
N PRO A 43 35.05 21.14 -27.44
CA PRO A 43 35.73 20.26 -28.37
C PRO A 43 36.68 21.04 -29.30
N THR A 44 37.86 20.52 -29.50
CA THR A 44 38.96 21.18 -30.27
C THR A 44 38.67 21.20 -31.80
N ASP A 45 37.75 20.35 -32.26
CA ASP A 45 37.31 20.28 -33.67
C ASP A 45 36.20 21.27 -34.01
N LEU A 46 35.78 22.08 -33.03
CA LEU A 46 34.82 23.17 -33.29
C LEU A 46 35.52 24.46 -33.72
N LEU A 47 34.90 25.17 -34.68
CA LEU A 47 35.35 26.50 -35.11
C LEU A 47 35.52 27.44 -33.91
N ALA A 48 36.64 28.14 -33.82
CA ALA A 48 36.89 29.09 -32.73
C ALA A 48 35.74 30.10 -32.61
N PRO A 49 35.26 30.41 -31.37
CA PRO A 49 34.19 31.37 -31.22
C PRO A 49 34.65 32.79 -31.63
N PRO A 50 33.74 33.59 -32.21
CA PRO A 50 34.05 34.97 -32.48
C PRO A 50 34.24 35.75 -31.17
N VAL A 51 35.19 36.65 -31.15
CA VAL A 51 35.38 37.57 -30.03
C VAL A 51 34.25 38.59 -30.04
N ILE A 52 33.47 38.64 -28.97
CA ILE A 52 32.34 39.58 -28.80
C ILE A 52 32.53 40.34 -27.49
N SER A 53 32.56 41.66 -27.55
CA SER A 53 32.61 42.51 -26.38
C SER A 53 31.22 42.66 -25.73
N SER A 54 31.18 42.87 -24.42
CA SER A 54 29.92 43.14 -23.69
C SER A 54 29.29 44.50 -24.07
N SER A 55 30.01 45.39 -24.73
CA SER A 55 29.48 46.65 -25.22
C SER A 55 28.97 46.55 -26.68
N GLU A 56 29.29 45.48 -27.42
CA GLU A 56 28.80 45.24 -28.77
C GLU A 56 27.35 44.76 -28.77
N GLN A 57 26.66 45.07 -29.84
CA GLN A 57 25.42 44.37 -30.19
C GLN A 57 25.74 43.37 -31.31
N LYS A 58 25.88 42.10 -30.92
CA LYS A 58 26.26 41.02 -31.83
C LYS A 58 25.76 39.67 -31.31
N ILE A 59 25.22 38.89 -32.22
CA ILE A 59 24.81 37.51 -31.93
C ILE A 59 25.58 36.58 -32.86
N ALA A 60 26.12 35.51 -32.33
CA ALA A 60 26.78 34.47 -33.12
C ALA A 60 26.17 33.12 -32.80
N LEU A 61 25.76 32.41 -33.84
CA LEU A 61 25.19 31.06 -33.74
C LEU A 61 26.12 30.09 -34.47
N LEU A 62 26.70 29.12 -33.75
CA LEU A 62 27.39 28.02 -34.42
C LEU A 62 26.35 27.02 -34.91
N VAL A 63 26.29 26.80 -36.21
CA VAL A 63 25.37 25.84 -36.82
C VAL A 63 26.11 24.62 -37.32
N PHE A 64 25.47 23.46 -37.19
CA PHE A 64 25.94 22.17 -37.69
C PHE A 64 25.10 21.77 -38.89
N VAL A 65 25.73 21.67 -40.06
CA VAL A 65 25.13 21.19 -41.27
C VAL A 65 25.36 19.71 -41.41
N SER A 66 24.30 18.93 -41.37
CA SER A 66 24.33 17.48 -41.44
C SER A 66 24.01 16.96 -42.84
N ASN A 67 24.51 15.78 -43.19
CA ASN A 67 24.16 15.10 -44.44
C ASN A 67 22.74 14.54 -44.42
N ASN A 68 21.77 15.43 -44.16
CA ASN A 68 20.33 15.13 -44.24
C ASN A 68 19.58 16.42 -44.65
N SER A 69 18.31 16.30 -44.96
CA SER A 69 17.46 17.40 -45.49
C SER A 69 16.95 18.41 -44.43
N SER A 70 17.52 18.45 -43.22
CA SER A 70 16.93 19.18 -42.08
C SER A 70 17.77 20.38 -41.60
N ASN A 71 18.56 20.99 -42.49
CA ASN A 71 19.49 22.08 -42.15
C ASN A 71 18.84 23.48 -42.37
N TYR A 72 17.65 23.67 -41.78
CA TYR A 72 16.91 24.92 -41.90
C TYR A 72 17.08 25.76 -40.62
N LEU A 73 17.46 27.01 -40.77
CA LEU A 73 17.57 27.98 -39.70
C LEU A 73 16.57 29.11 -39.92
N ALA A 74 15.89 29.54 -38.87
CA ALA A 74 15.02 30.72 -38.91
C ALA A 74 14.98 31.39 -37.55
N PHE A 75 14.92 32.69 -37.50
CA PHE A 75 14.76 33.53 -36.32
C PHE A 75 14.12 34.87 -36.68
N THR A 76 13.62 35.56 -35.66
CA THR A 76 13.06 36.91 -35.81
C THR A 76 13.71 37.84 -34.80
N ILE A 77 14.14 39.01 -35.26
CA ILE A 77 14.80 40.03 -34.42
C ILE A 77 14.09 41.38 -34.61
N ALA A 78 13.88 42.09 -33.49
CA ALA A 78 13.46 43.49 -33.55
C ALA A 78 14.68 44.40 -33.53
N GLY A 79 14.74 45.30 -34.51
CA GLY A 79 15.88 46.12 -34.94
C GLY A 79 16.28 45.70 -36.35
N ASN A 80 16.65 46.64 -37.24
CA ASN A 80 17.19 46.28 -38.55
C ASN A 80 18.58 45.70 -38.37
N TYR A 81 18.87 44.59 -39.06
CA TYR A 81 20.13 43.86 -38.89
C TYR A 81 20.64 43.26 -40.20
N THR A 82 21.93 42.97 -40.20
CA THR A 82 22.60 42.20 -41.25
C THR A 82 22.87 40.80 -40.70
N VAL A 83 22.63 39.77 -41.51
CA VAL A 83 22.99 38.38 -41.23
C VAL A 83 24.07 37.96 -42.21
N ASP A 84 25.19 37.50 -41.71
CA ASP A 84 26.16 36.70 -42.45
C ASP A 84 25.89 35.23 -42.12
N TRP A 85 25.47 34.44 -43.10
CA TRP A 85 25.07 33.06 -42.90
C TRP A 85 26.26 32.08 -42.78
N GLY A 86 27.49 32.59 -43.00
CA GLY A 86 28.72 31.81 -42.88
C GLY A 86 29.01 30.86 -44.05
N ASP A 87 28.25 30.96 -45.13
CA ASP A 87 28.42 30.26 -46.39
C ASP A 87 28.70 31.23 -47.56
N GLY A 88 29.07 32.46 -47.23
CA GLY A 88 29.32 33.55 -48.20
C GLY A 88 28.07 34.37 -48.54
N ILE A 89 26.91 34.03 -48.04
CA ILE A 89 25.67 34.79 -48.22
C ILE A 89 25.51 35.74 -47.05
N THR A 90 25.23 37.01 -47.38
CA THR A 90 24.93 38.08 -46.43
C THR A 90 23.64 38.80 -46.84
N GLU A 91 22.74 38.97 -45.87
CA GLU A 91 21.43 39.55 -46.07
C GLU A 91 21.13 40.69 -45.11
N ASN A 92 20.44 41.72 -45.59
CA ASN A 92 19.92 42.82 -44.80
C ASN A 92 18.45 42.56 -44.48
N ILE A 93 18.10 42.44 -43.21
CA ILE A 93 16.76 42.06 -42.74
C ILE A 93 16.13 43.24 -41.99
N SER A 94 14.89 43.56 -42.34
CA SER A 94 14.11 44.56 -41.63
C SER A 94 13.62 44.07 -40.27
N SER A 95 13.46 44.99 -39.33
CA SER A 95 12.96 44.71 -37.98
C SER A 95 11.66 43.89 -38.00
N GLY A 96 11.61 42.80 -37.22
CA GLY A 96 10.43 41.94 -37.07
C GLY A 96 10.17 40.98 -38.24
N VAL A 97 10.96 41.03 -39.32
CA VAL A 97 10.88 40.07 -40.43
C VAL A 97 11.64 38.79 -40.06
N ALA A 98 11.07 37.64 -40.40
CA ALA A 98 11.73 36.36 -40.19
C ALA A 98 12.91 36.17 -41.15
N ALA A 99 14.12 36.11 -40.63
CA ALA A 99 15.29 35.64 -41.36
C ALA A 99 15.20 34.13 -41.52
N GLN A 100 15.45 33.61 -42.71
CA GLN A 100 15.34 32.19 -43.02
C GLN A 100 16.45 31.75 -43.96
N HIS A 101 17.11 30.66 -43.67
CA HIS A 101 18.19 30.11 -44.47
C HIS A 101 18.18 28.58 -44.49
N SER A 102 18.60 27.98 -45.58
CA SER A 102 18.73 26.53 -45.74
C SER A 102 20.14 26.18 -46.24
N TYR A 103 20.79 25.25 -45.55
CA TYR A 103 22.10 24.76 -45.95
C TYR A 103 21.96 23.42 -46.68
N ASP A 104 22.60 23.29 -47.86
CA ASP A 104 22.78 21.98 -48.51
C ASP A 104 24.17 21.44 -48.16
N TYR A 105 24.20 20.29 -47.50
CA TYR A 105 25.46 19.67 -47.09
C TYR A 105 26.45 19.43 -48.23
N ASN A 106 25.98 19.10 -49.44
CA ASN A 106 26.82 18.77 -50.59
C ASN A 106 27.48 20.00 -51.19
N THR A 107 26.77 21.13 -51.25
CA THR A 107 27.25 22.38 -51.83
C THR A 107 27.84 23.33 -50.77
N PHE A 108 27.59 23.08 -49.50
CA PHE A 108 28.11 23.87 -48.40
C PHE A 108 29.62 23.70 -48.27
N ASP A 109 30.37 24.70 -48.68
CA ASP A 109 31.84 24.75 -48.54
C ASP A 109 32.25 26.13 -47.98
N PRO A 110 32.10 26.32 -46.67
CA PRO A 110 32.57 27.53 -46.02
C PRO A 110 34.11 27.60 -46.06
N THR A 111 34.65 28.78 -46.33
CA THR A 111 36.07 29.09 -46.50
C THR A 111 37.00 28.65 -45.36
N ASN A 112 36.44 28.19 -44.22
CA ASN A 112 37.15 27.72 -43.03
C ASN A 112 36.48 26.47 -42.39
N SER A 113 35.75 25.67 -43.18
CA SER A 113 35.07 24.51 -42.59
C SER A 113 36.01 23.38 -42.24
N THR A 114 36.11 23.08 -40.96
CA THR A 114 36.57 21.78 -40.52
C THR A 114 35.33 20.88 -40.35
N LEU A 115 35.42 19.63 -40.83
CA LEU A 115 34.47 18.60 -40.42
C LEU A 115 34.67 18.32 -38.92
N THR A 116 33.57 18.27 -38.19
CA THR A 116 33.66 17.71 -36.82
C THR A 116 34.00 16.23 -36.87
N SER A 117 34.49 15.68 -35.78
CA SER A 117 34.72 14.22 -35.62
C SER A 117 33.49 13.37 -35.93
N ASP A 118 32.28 13.96 -35.78
CA ASP A 118 30.99 13.33 -36.08
C ASP A 118 30.50 13.56 -37.53
N GLY A 119 31.32 14.21 -38.36
CA GLY A 119 31.03 14.43 -39.78
C GLY A 119 30.07 15.59 -40.10
N PHE A 120 29.87 16.53 -39.19
CA PHE A 120 29.10 17.77 -39.47
C PHE A 120 30.00 18.83 -40.08
N LYS A 121 29.51 19.56 -41.08
CA LYS A 121 30.09 20.83 -41.52
C LYS A 121 29.63 21.96 -40.58
N GLN A 122 30.44 22.99 -40.39
CA GLN A 122 30.20 24.05 -39.41
C GLN A 122 30.23 25.43 -40.05
N ALA A 123 29.38 26.34 -39.53
CA ALA A 123 29.45 27.77 -39.87
C ALA A 123 29.09 28.65 -38.66
N TRP A 124 29.72 29.82 -38.60
CA TRP A 124 29.25 30.89 -37.72
C TRP A 124 28.25 31.75 -38.46
N VAL A 125 27.02 31.80 -38.00
CA VAL A 125 26.01 32.79 -38.42
C VAL A 125 26.19 34.03 -37.54
N ILE A 126 26.57 35.14 -38.16
CA ILE A 126 26.85 36.41 -37.46
C ILE A 126 25.75 37.42 -37.75
N ILE A 127 25.18 37.96 -36.67
CA ILE A 127 24.09 38.93 -36.73
C ILE A 127 24.56 40.24 -36.11
N THR A 128 24.48 41.32 -36.85
CA THR A 128 24.88 42.65 -36.41
C THR A 128 23.81 43.70 -36.75
N PRO A 129 23.54 44.69 -35.89
CA PRO A 129 22.57 45.74 -36.20
C PRO A 129 23.05 46.65 -37.31
N GLN A 130 22.12 47.19 -38.09
CA GLN A 130 22.38 48.13 -39.15
C GLN A 130 22.20 49.59 -38.71
N GLY A 131 23.03 50.48 -39.20
CA GLY A 131 22.82 51.94 -39.13
C GLY A 131 22.58 52.50 -37.72
N GLY A 132 23.18 51.90 -36.70
CA GLY A 132 22.95 52.26 -35.28
C GLY A 132 21.64 51.78 -34.69
N ALA A 133 20.92 50.88 -35.38
CA ALA A 133 19.73 50.22 -34.81
C ALA A 133 20.06 49.39 -33.54
N ASN A 134 19.09 49.25 -32.65
CA ASN A 134 19.21 48.43 -31.44
C ASN A 134 18.52 47.08 -31.61
N ILE A 135 19.18 46.00 -31.26
CA ILE A 135 18.55 44.70 -31.08
C ILE A 135 17.80 44.73 -29.76
N THR A 136 16.46 44.73 -29.82
CA THR A 136 15.59 44.82 -28.63
C THR A 136 14.81 43.56 -28.37
N SER A 137 14.63 42.67 -29.38
CA SER A 137 14.00 41.34 -29.18
C SER A 137 14.70 40.32 -30.08
N VAL A 138 14.83 39.09 -29.52
CA VAL A 138 15.36 37.93 -30.28
C VAL A 138 14.46 36.74 -30.04
N ASN A 139 13.94 36.14 -31.13
CA ASN A 139 13.14 34.93 -31.08
C ASN A 139 13.78 33.83 -31.95
N LEU A 140 14.38 32.84 -31.32
CA LEU A 140 14.97 31.65 -31.96
C LEU A 140 13.96 30.53 -32.14
N GLN A 141 12.66 30.73 -31.85
CA GLN A 141 11.58 29.78 -32.10
C GLN A 141 10.82 30.05 -33.41
N THR A 142 11.32 30.96 -34.25
CA THR A 142 10.73 31.23 -35.56
C THR A 142 10.82 29.97 -36.42
N ARG A 143 9.72 29.63 -37.09
CA ARG A 143 9.63 28.48 -37.98
C ARG A 143 10.07 28.83 -39.38
N HIS A 144 10.95 28.01 -39.97
CA HIS A 144 11.31 28.12 -41.38
C HIS A 144 10.10 27.75 -42.25
N SER A 145 9.85 28.46 -43.33
CA SER A 145 8.70 28.27 -44.24
C SER A 145 8.62 26.87 -44.83
N SER A 146 9.76 26.26 -45.14
CA SER A 146 9.82 24.85 -45.60
C SER A 146 9.44 23.80 -44.55
N MET A 147 9.30 24.19 -43.27
CA MET A 147 9.03 23.28 -42.15
C MET A 147 7.65 23.48 -41.51
N LEU A 148 6.76 24.26 -42.16
CA LEU A 148 5.43 24.58 -41.62
C LEU A 148 4.54 23.35 -41.41
N ALA A 149 4.73 22.29 -42.23
CA ALA A 149 3.95 21.05 -42.11
C ALA A 149 4.42 20.08 -41.02
N LEU A 150 5.59 20.32 -40.43
CA LEU A 150 6.14 19.41 -39.41
C LEU A 150 5.81 19.90 -38.00
N ASN A 151 5.26 19.02 -37.18
CA ASN A 151 4.98 19.34 -35.80
C ASN A 151 6.25 19.44 -34.91
N TYR A 152 7.37 18.85 -35.37
CA TYR A 152 8.64 18.82 -34.66
C TYR A 152 9.79 19.13 -35.61
N TYR A 153 10.57 20.13 -35.27
CA TYR A 153 11.76 20.47 -36.03
C TYR A 153 12.78 21.11 -35.07
N SER A 154 14.03 20.62 -35.13
CA SER A 154 15.13 21.21 -34.38
C SER A 154 16.02 22.03 -35.29
N GLN A 155 16.19 23.29 -34.95
CA GLN A 155 17.16 24.13 -35.64
C GLN A 155 18.59 23.58 -35.47
N PRO A 156 19.49 23.79 -36.45
CA PRO A 156 20.84 23.23 -36.44
C PRO A 156 21.81 23.96 -35.50
N ILE A 157 21.32 24.78 -34.57
CA ILE A 157 22.13 25.60 -33.67
C ILE A 157 22.82 24.68 -32.64
N HIS A 158 24.13 24.75 -32.55
CA HIS A 158 24.97 24.04 -31.61
C HIS A 158 25.49 24.92 -30.46
N GLU A 159 25.87 26.18 -30.75
CA GLU A 159 26.27 27.14 -29.72
C GLU A 159 25.62 28.51 -29.98
N ILE A 160 25.42 29.27 -28.92
CA ILE A 160 24.88 30.63 -28.97
C ILE A 160 25.79 31.55 -28.17
N TYR A 161 26.24 32.64 -28.79
CA TYR A 161 26.92 33.76 -28.13
C TYR A 161 26.08 35.02 -28.37
N LEU A 162 25.68 35.69 -27.28
CA LEU A 162 24.75 36.81 -27.36
C LEU A 162 25.25 38.00 -26.54
N SER A 163 25.48 39.13 -27.20
CA SER A 163 25.63 40.44 -26.58
C SER A 163 24.63 41.39 -27.21
N ALA A 164 23.64 41.84 -26.45
CA ALA A 164 22.61 42.80 -26.87
C ALA A 164 22.20 43.69 -25.66
N PRO A 165 22.94 44.76 -25.38
CA PRO A 165 22.71 45.61 -24.21
C PRO A 165 21.31 46.23 -24.12
N ASN A 166 20.59 46.34 -25.22
CA ASN A 166 19.22 46.90 -25.28
C ASN A 166 18.13 45.82 -25.33
N LEU A 167 18.45 44.55 -25.08
CA LEU A 167 17.53 43.43 -25.22
C LEU A 167 16.47 43.46 -24.13
N THR A 168 15.21 43.54 -24.51
CA THR A 168 14.05 43.50 -23.61
C THR A 168 13.25 42.22 -23.70
N SER A 169 13.42 41.45 -24.81
CA SER A 169 12.74 40.16 -25.00
C SER A 169 13.67 39.12 -25.62
N LEU A 170 13.69 37.91 -25.08
CA LEU A 170 14.47 36.80 -25.58
C LEU A 170 13.65 35.49 -25.47
N THR A 171 13.55 34.79 -26.59
CA THR A 171 12.84 33.50 -26.66
C THR A 171 13.75 32.46 -27.29
N ILE A 172 14.14 31.42 -26.50
CA ILE A 172 15.01 30.32 -26.93
C ILE A 172 14.36 28.97 -26.62
N GLY A 173 14.07 28.66 -25.33
CA GLY A 173 13.41 27.48 -24.87
C GLY A 173 11.89 27.55 -25.00
N THR A 174 11.17 26.46 -24.79
CA THR A 174 9.71 26.39 -24.96
C THR A 174 9.02 25.88 -23.73
N ILE A 175 7.90 26.50 -23.37
CA ILE A 175 6.94 25.97 -22.35
C ILE A 175 6.06 24.94 -23.04
N SER A 176 5.76 23.83 -22.35
CA SER A 176 5.02 22.65 -22.82
C SER A 176 3.71 22.99 -23.59
N GLY A 177 3.47 22.27 -24.67
CA GLY A 177 2.14 22.13 -25.29
C GLY A 177 1.94 22.83 -26.64
N ALA A 178 2.80 23.76 -27.04
CA ALA A 178 2.74 24.35 -28.37
C ALA A 178 3.75 23.70 -29.34
N SER A 179 3.49 23.77 -30.62
CA SER A 179 4.36 23.37 -31.75
C SER A 179 5.83 23.64 -31.44
N THR A 180 6.62 22.63 -31.20
CA THR A 180 7.93 22.74 -30.57
C THR A 180 9.05 22.96 -31.57
N ILE A 181 9.39 24.22 -31.77
CA ILE A 181 10.58 24.60 -32.53
C ILE A 181 11.54 25.27 -31.57
N TYR A 182 12.68 24.65 -31.33
CA TYR A 182 13.75 25.21 -30.53
C TYR A 182 15.06 24.49 -30.80
N PRO A 183 16.22 25.09 -30.49
CA PRO A 183 17.52 24.50 -30.76
C PRO A 183 17.82 23.31 -29.83
N ARG A 184 17.15 22.17 -30.05
CA ARG A 184 17.33 20.94 -29.27
C ARG A 184 18.76 20.40 -29.25
N ARG A 185 19.56 20.79 -30.28
CA ARG A 185 20.97 20.35 -30.40
C ARG A 185 21.93 21.31 -29.74
N CYS A 186 21.48 22.47 -29.26
CA CYS A 186 22.32 23.45 -28.60
C CYS A 186 22.94 22.86 -27.33
N ARG A 187 24.27 22.93 -27.24
CA ARG A 187 25.06 22.42 -26.11
C ARG A 187 25.66 23.50 -25.23
N TYR A 188 25.93 24.69 -25.82
CA TYR A 188 26.54 25.79 -25.09
C TYR A 188 25.84 27.12 -25.39
N ILE A 189 25.63 27.92 -24.35
CA ILE A 189 25.11 29.27 -24.45
C ILE A 189 25.96 30.22 -23.63
N ASN A 190 26.44 31.31 -24.25
CA ASN A 190 27.12 32.40 -23.57
C ASN A 190 26.28 33.69 -23.72
N PHE A 191 25.63 34.08 -22.65
CA PHE A 191 24.97 35.37 -22.51
C PHE A 191 26.00 36.40 -22.07
N ILE A 192 26.75 37.00 -23.01
CA ILE A 192 27.81 37.98 -22.75
C ILE A 192 27.20 39.25 -22.12
N ASN A 193 26.12 39.77 -22.73
CA ASN A 193 25.32 40.87 -22.20
C ASN A 193 23.87 40.72 -22.68
N THR A 194 22.95 40.61 -21.74
CA THR A 194 21.50 40.48 -22.02
C THR A 194 20.74 41.80 -21.79
N GLY A 195 21.47 42.88 -21.58
CA GLY A 195 20.95 44.24 -21.56
C GLY A 195 19.85 44.50 -20.56
N ALA A 196 18.66 44.84 -21.02
CA ALA A 196 17.52 45.24 -20.21
C ALA A 196 16.59 44.10 -19.82
N LEU A 197 16.94 42.82 -20.03
CA LEU A 197 16.13 41.69 -19.59
C LEU A 197 16.06 41.65 -18.06
N THR A 198 14.84 41.72 -17.52
CA THR A 198 14.58 41.64 -16.09
C THR A 198 14.02 40.26 -15.65
N SER A 199 13.69 39.40 -16.64
CA SER A 199 13.16 38.06 -16.38
C SER A 199 13.80 37.02 -17.30
N PHE A 200 14.25 35.92 -16.71
CA PHE A 200 14.73 34.74 -17.42
C PHE A 200 13.78 33.55 -17.22
N ALA A 201 12.53 33.81 -16.82
CA ALA A 201 11.55 32.76 -16.59
C ALA A 201 11.38 31.87 -17.82
N ASN A 202 11.60 30.57 -17.68
CA ASN A 202 11.50 29.54 -18.72
C ASN A 202 12.38 29.77 -19.97
N LEU A 203 13.40 30.62 -19.89
CA LEU A 203 14.18 31.05 -21.05
C LEU A 203 14.83 29.88 -21.79
N LEU A 204 15.33 28.89 -21.11
CA LEU A 204 16.01 27.71 -21.67
C LEU A 204 15.24 26.40 -21.37
N TYR A 205 13.93 26.49 -21.15
CA TYR A 205 13.06 25.39 -20.81
C TYR A 205 13.12 24.27 -21.89
N SER A 206 13.29 23.00 -21.46
CA SER A 206 13.36 21.79 -22.32
C SER A 206 14.53 21.74 -23.30
N MET A 207 15.61 22.43 -23.04
CA MET A 207 16.83 22.32 -23.86
C MET A 207 17.63 21.07 -23.45
N TYR A 208 17.14 19.90 -23.85
CA TYR A 208 17.60 18.58 -23.37
C TYR A 208 19.11 18.31 -23.58
N SER A 209 19.73 18.88 -24.64
CA SER A 209 21.13 18.66 -24.95
C SER A 209 22.07 19.74 -24.40
N LEU A 210 21.56 20.75 -23.73
CA LEU A 210 22.32 21.84 -23.16
C LEU A 210 23.27 21.34 -22.08
N LEU A 211 24.56 21.64 -22.21
CA LEU A 211 25.62 21.16 -21.30
C LEU A 211 26.11 22.28 -20.37
N LEU A 212 26.29 23.48 -20.91
CA LEU A 212 26.91 24.60 -20.22
C LEU A 212 26.25 25.92 -20.56
N VAL A 213 26.08 26.79 -19.58
CA VAL A 213 25.61 28.17 -19.76
C VAL A 213 26.50 29.15 -19.00
N ASP A 214 27.05 30.13 -19.70
CA ASP A 214 27.69 31.29 -19.09
C ASP A 214 26.74 32.47 -19.08
N VAL A 215 26.57 33.14 -17.93
CA VAL A 215 25.73 34.33 -17.77
C VAL A 215 26.62 35.50 -17.36
N GLY A 216 26.80 36.41 -18.30
CA GLY A 216 27.65 37.62 -18.17
C GLY A 216 26.90 38.79 -17.55
N THR A 217 26.92 39.93 -18.25
CA THR A 217 26.27 41.18 -17.80
C THR A 217 24.74 41.07 -17.99
N THR A 218 23.99 41.42 -16.94
CA THR A 218 22.53 41.45 -16.97
C THR A 218 22.00 42.74 -16.35
N ALA A 219 20.74 43.11 -16.65
CA ALA A 219 20.00 44.07 -15.83
C ALA A 219 19.70 43.46 -14.44
N ALA A 220 18.99 44.17 -13.60
CA ALA A 220 18.49 43.61 -12.32
C ALA A 220 17.43 42.56 -12.61
N VAL A 221 17.84 41.29 -12.66
CA VAL A 221 16.94 40.14 -12.89
C VAL A 221 16.14 39.86 -11.64
N THR A 222 14.81 39.80 -11.78
CA THR A 222 13.89 39.53 -10.66
C THR A 222 13.29 38.12 -10.70
N ASN A 223 13.31 37.43 -11.85
CA ASN A 223 12.66 36.13 -12.01
C ASN A 223 13.49 35.18 -12.89
N THR A 224 13.88 34.04 -12.34
CA THR A 224 14.56 32.95 -13.04
C THR A 224 13.76 31.65 -12.96
N SER A 225 12.45 31.71 -12.63
CA SER A 225 11.64 30.52 -12.46
C SER A 225 11.65 29.64 -13.73
N GLY A 226 11.91 28.33 -13.56
CA GLY A 226 11.96 27.37 -14.67
C GLY A 226 13.03 27.62 -15.72
N MET A 227 14.00 28.55 -15.49
CA MET A 227 14.97 28.96 -16.51
C MET A 227 15.64 27.78 -17.21
N PHE A 228 16.06 26.78 -16.48
CA PHE A 228 16.74 25.57 -16.96
C PHE A 228 15.88 24.31 -16.83
N ALA A 229 14.57 24.45 -16.62
CA ALA A 229 13.73 23.30 -16.38
C ALA A 229 13.79 22.31 -17.56
N PHE A 230 13.96 21.00 -17.25
CA PHE A 230 14.15 19.92 -18.21
C PHE A 230 15.41 20.02 -19.10
N CYS A 231 16.44 20.73 -18.66
CA CYS A 231 17.77 20.66 -19.28
C CYS A 231 18.51 19.40 -18.79
N TRP A 232 18.12 18.23 -19.30
CA TRP A 232 18.57 16.93 -18.76
C TRP A 232 20.08 16.71 -18.78
N SER A 233 20.77 17.29 -19.77
CA SER A 233 22.22 17.13 -19.94
C SER A 233 23.03 18.22 -19.26
N LEU A 234 22.40 19.22 -18.63
CA LEU A 234 23.08 20.38 -18.05
C LEU A 234 24.07 19.94 -16.96
N LEU A 235 25.35 20.31 -17.16
CA LEU A 235 26.44 19.97 -16.26
C LEU A 235 26.81 21.15 -15.35
N ASP A 236 26.80 22.38 -15.90
CA ASP A 236 27.27 23.56 -15.18
C ASP A 236 26.59 24.86 -15.69
N VAL A 237 26.42 25.81 -14.77
CA VAL A 237 25.97 27.17 -15.05
C VAL A 237 26.90 28.14 -14.33
N ARG A 238 27.53 29.07 -15.07
CA ARG A 238 28.47 30.04 -14.53
C ARG A 238 27.88 31.43 -14.55
N PHE A 239 27.69 32.02 -13.41
CA PHE A 239 27.29 33.43 -13.27
C PHE A 239 28.53 34.27 -13.04
N SER A 240 28.77 35.24 -13.94
CA SER A 240 29.87 36.19 -13.78
C SER A 240 29.60 37.19 -12.65
N SER A 241 30.62 37.88 -12.19
CA SER A 241 30.48 38.97 -11.20
C SER A 241 29.56 40.11 -11.66
N ASN A 242 29.36 40.24 -12.97
CA ASN A 242 28.51 41.27 -13.62
C ASN A 242 27.05 40.80 -13.80
N ALA A 243 26.72 39.53 -13.50
CA ALA A 243 25.34 39.05 -13.49
C ALA A 243 24.60 39.66 -12.31
N ASN A 244 23.74 40.63 -12.56
CA ASN A 244 23.02 41.36 -11.51
C ASN A 244 21.77 40.55 -11.06
N LEU A 245 21.96 39.73 -10.08
CA LEU A 245 20.89 38.95 -9.45
C LEU A 245 20.50 39.48 -8.05
N SER A 246 20.93 40.71 -7.71
CA SER A 246 20.68 41.32 -6.38
C SER A 246 19.18 41.54 -6.10
N GLY A 247 18.37 41.70 -7.12
CA GLY A 247 16.91 41.84 -7.04
C GLY A 247 16.13 40.56 -7.31
N LEU A 248 16.79 39.40 -7.39
CA LEU A 248 16.13 38.13 -7.70
C LEU A 248 15.13 37.73 -6.62
N LEU A 249 13.85 37.70 -6.94
CA LEU A 249 12.76 37.37 -6.05
C LEU A 249 12.30 35.89 -6.18
N ASN A 250 12.31 35.35 -7.42
CA ASN A 250 11.74 34.05 -7.74
C ASN A 250 12.78 33.15 -8.43
N ALA A 251 13.18 32.08 -7.72
CA ALA A 251 14.04 31.01 -8.24
C ALA A 251 13.33 29.63 -8.28
N ALA A 252 11.99 29.64 -8.21
CA ALA A 252 11.22 28.39 -8.21
C ALA A 252 11.46 27.59 -9.49
N SER A 253 11.64 26.26 -9.34
CA SER A 253 11.86 25.34 -10.47
C SER A 253 13.06 25.68 -11.37
N MET A 254 13.99 26.55 -10.96
CA MET A 254 15.06 27.07 -11.83
C MET A 254 15.84 25.95 -12.51
N PHE A 255 16.13 24.86 -11.80
CA PHE A 255 16.85 23.66 -12.27
C PHE A 255 15.98 22.40 -12.22
N TYR A 256 14.67 22.56 -12.37
CA TYR A 256 13.73 21.43 -12.34
C TYR A 256 14.09 20.37 -13.40
N ASP A 257 14.27 19.10 -12.98
CA ASP A 257 14.64 17.96 -13.85
C ASP A 257 15.96 18.17 -14.64
N CYS A 258 16.96 18.85 -14.04
CA CYS A 258 18.32 18.91 -14.53
C CYS A 258 19.09 17.67 -14.07
N ARG A 259 18.89 16.56 -14.75
CA ARG A 259 19.29 15.21 -14.31
C ARG A 259 20.80 15.02 -14.15
N SER A 260 21.60 15.71 -14.98
CA SER A 260 23.05 15.57 -14.99
C SER A 260 23.79 16.59 -14.11
N LEU A 261 23.08 17.58 -13.56
CA LEU A 261 23.67 18.63 -12.72
C LEU A 261 24.15 17.99 -11.40
N SER A 262 25.48 17.95 -11.21
CA SER A 262 26.08 17.33 -10.02
C SER A 262 26.42 18.33 -8.92
N ILE A 263 26.71 19.56 -9.28
CA ILE A 263 27.02 20.66 -8.35
C ILE A 263 26.12 21.85 -8.68
N ALA A 264 25.41 22.36 -7.71
CA ALA A 264 24.57 23.52 -7.89
C ALA A 264 25.41 24.80 -8.00
N PRO A 265 25.14 25.72 -8.96
CA PRO A 265 25.91 26.95 -9.12
C PRO A 265 25.66 27.93 -7.97
N LEU A 266 26.71 28.70 -7.61
CA LEU A 266 26.59 29.77 -6.63
C LEU A 266 26.19 31.09 -7.33
N PHE A 267 25.14 31.75 -6.84
CA PHE A 267 24.69 33.05 -7.27
C PHE A 267 24.01 33.81 -6.09
N ASN A 268 23.74 35.11 -6.30
CA ASN A 268 23.13 35.94 -5.26
C ASN A 268 21.66 35.57 -5.05
N THR A 269 21.33 35.10 -3.85
CA THR A 269 19.98 34.69 -3.46
C THR A 269 19.38 35.50 -2.31
N ALA A 270 20.01 36.61 -1.91
CA ALA A 270 19.64 37.36 -0.70
C ALA A 270 18.20 37.90 -0.70
N ALA A 271 17.66 38.24 -1.88
CA ALA A 271 16.29 38.71 -2.02
C ALA A 271 15.28 37.62 -2.39
N VAL A 272 15.73 36.40 -2.65
CA VAL A 272 14.85 35.29 -3.12
C VAL A 272 13.82 34.94 -2.06
N THR A 273 12.55 35.01 -2.44
CA THR A 273 11.41 34.67 -1.57
C THR A 273 10.91 33.25 -1.73
N THR A 274 11.15 32.63 -2.90
CA THR A 274 10.74 31.23 -3.17
C THR A 274 11.83 30.44 -3.87
N MET A 275 12.13 29.26 -3.31
CA MET A 275 13.01 28.23 -3.88
C MET A 275 12.25 26.91 -4.07
N SER A 276 10.92 26.95 -4.14
CA SER A 276 10.11 25.74 -4.32
C SER A 276 10.54 24.99 -5.58
N THR A 277 10.70 23.66 -5.47
CA THR A 277 11.06 22.76 -6.58
C THR A 277 12.35 23.13 -7.33
N MET A 278 13.22 23.99 -6.75
CA MET A 278 14.36 24.57 -7.46
C MET A 278 15.29 23.51 -8.06
N PHE A 279 15.53 22.40 -7.36
CA PHE A 279 16.35 21.27 -7.82
C PHE A 279 15.55 19.96 -7.86
N TYR A 280 14.24 20.04 -8.08
CA TYR A 280 13.38 18.87 -8.19
C TYR A 280 13.87 17.95 -9.32
N GLN A 281 14.04 16.64 -9.04
CA GLN A 281 14.56 15.63 -9.97
C GLN A 281 16.00 15.88 -10.50
N CYS A 282 16.82 16.63 -9.78
CA CYS A 282 18.25 16.70 -10.07
C CYS A 282 18.92 15.44 -9.56
N TYR A 283 18.76 14.33 -10.28
CA TYR A 283 19.15 12.98 -9.84
C TYR A 283 20.64 12.83 -9.48
N SER A 284 21.51 13.60 -10.14
CA SER A 284 22.96 13.54 -9.94
C SER A 284 23.48 14.60 -8.97
N LEU A 285 22.64 15.42 -8.37
CA LEU A 285 23.05 16.52 -7.49
C LEU A 285 23.70 15.95 -6.22
N GLU A 286 24.98 16.22 -6.02
CA GLU A 286 25.76 15.73 -4.87
C GLU A 286 25.89 16.77 -3.77
N SER A 287 25.96 18.05 -4.14
CA SER A 287 26.15 19.14 -3.20
C SER A 287 25.55 20.45 -3.67
N VAL A 288 25.23 21.33 -2.72
CA VAL A 288 24.74 22.68 -2.95
C VAL A 288 25.57 23.69 -2.14
N PRO A 289 25.83 24.89 -2.66
CA PRO A 289 26.51 25.94 -1.91
C PRO A 289 25.63 26.49 -0.77
N LEU A 290 26.22 27.24 0.15
CA LEU A 290 25.47 27.99 1.15
C LEU A 290 24.79 29.20 0.49
N TYR A 291 23.52 29.02 0.12
CA TYR A 291 22.69 30.13 -0.35
C TYR A 291 22.30 31.07 0.79
N ASP A 292 22.21 32.37 0.50
CA ASP A 292 21.59 33.31 1.43
C ASP A 292 20.07 33.21 1.32
N THR A 293 19.44 32.62 2.31
CA THR A 293 18.02 32.29 2.33
C THR A 293 17.22 33.15 3.32
N ARG A 294 17.78 34.29 3.76
CA ARG A 294 17.15 35.15 4.79
C ARG A 294 15.75 35.66 4.40
N SER A 295 15.48 35.82 3.12
CA SER A 295 14.20 36.31 2.58
C SER A 295 13.24 35.19 2.18
N CYS A 296 13.70 33.92 2.15
CA CYS A 296 12.94 32.79 1.64
C CYS A 296 11.79 32.43 2.57
N THR A 297 10.60 32.28 2.00
CA THR A 297 9.37 31.88 2.72
C THR A 297 8.93 30.47 2.41
N THR A 298 9.37 29.84 1.31
CA THR A 298 9.05 28.47 0.96
C THR A 298 10.22 27.75 0.30
N MET A 299 10.49 26.52 0.78
CA MET A 299 11.47 25.57 0.23
C MET A 299 10.81 24.22 -0.10
N SER A 300 9.48 24.24 -0.34
CA SER A 300 8.72 23.03 -0.60
C SER A 300 9.30 22.29 -1.81
N GLN A 301 9.52 20.97 -1.67
CA GLN A 301 10.04 20.08 -2.72
C GLN A 301 11.41 20.51 -3.33
N MET A 302 12.18 21.40 -2.65
CA MET A 302 13.38 22.01 -3.22
C MET A 302 14.39 20.98 -3.74
N PHE A 303 14.57 19.87 -3.04
CA PHE A 303 15.50 18.79 -3.38
C PHE A 303 14.81 17.44 -3.64
N GLN A 304 13.50 17.44 -3.86
CA GLN A 304 12.78 16.18 -4.05
C GLN A 304 13.35 15.39 -5.23
N PHE A 305 13.63 14.09 -5.02
CA PHE A 305 14.31 13.18 -5.96
C PHE A 305 15.77 13.51 -6.29
N CYS A 306 16.48 14.23 -5.44
CA CYS A 306 17.95 14.36 -5.53
C CYS A 306 18.61 13.12 -4.92
N TYR A 307 18.66 12.03 -5.68
CA TYR A 307 19.06 10.71 -5.16
C TYR A 307 20.50 10.63 -4.62
N THR A 308 21.42 11.46 -5.12
CA THR A 308 22.84 11.45 -4.76
C THR A 308 23.22 12.50 -3.70
N LEU A 309 22.29 13.37 -3.31
CA LEU A 309 22.51 14.43 -2.33
C LEU A 309 22.77 13.83 -0.94
N LYS A 310 23.97 14.05 -0.39
CA LYS A 310 24.40 13.45 0.88
C LYS A 310 24.21 14.36 2.06
N THR A 311 24.45 15.66 1.89
CA THR A 311 24.36 16.68 2.92
C THR A 311 23.94 18.01 2.31
N VAL A 312 23.43 18.90 3.16
CA VAL A 312 23.11 20.30 2.81
C VAL A 312 23.69 21.25 3.84
N PRO A 313 24.06 22.49 3.47
CA PRO A 313 24.52 23.49 4.42
C PRO A 313 23.40 23.97 5.35
N LEU A 314 23.76 24.68 6.43
CA LEU A 314 22.80 25.30 7.33
C LEU A 314 22.20 26.56 6.70
N PHE A 315 21.05 26.41 6.04
CA PHE A 315 20.28 27.52 5.50
C PHE A 315 19.66 28.38 6.61
N ASN A 316 19.51 29.69 6.36
CA ASN A 316 18.71 30.56 7.23
C ASN A 316 17.22 30.35 6.90
N THR A 317 16.51 29.65 7.77
CA THR A 317 15.11 29.25 7.55
C THR A 317 14.10 29.97 8.44
N VAL A 318 14.53 31.08 9.08
CA VAL A 318 13.72 31.82 10.07
C VAL A 318 12.36 32.29 9.53
N ARG A 319 12.26 32.56 8.22
CA ARG A 319 11.02 33.01 7.55
C ARG A 319 10.31 31.91 6.76
N VAL A 320 10.87 30.71 6.69
CA VAL A 320 10.31 29.61 5.92
C VAL A 320 9.08 29.06 6.64
N THR A 321 7.95 29.05 5.94
CA THR A 321 6.67 28.52 6.44
C THR A 321 6.32 27.14 5.87
N ASP A 322 6.92 26.75 4.73
CA ASP A 322 6.66 25.48 4.05
C ASP A 322 7.97 24.78 3.67
N MET A 323 8.17 23.58 4.25
CA MET A 323 9.25 22.62 3.97
C MET A 323 8.68 21.27 3.52
N GLY A 324 7.41 21.22 3.08
CA GLY A 324 6.77 19.98 2.64
C GLY A 324 7.58 19.29 1.54
N SER A 325 7.85 18.00 1.71
CA SER A 325 8.60 17.16 0.76
C SER A 325 10.00 17.71 0.37
N MET A 326 10.61 18.63 1.17
CA MET A 326 11.85 19.32 0.79
C MET A 326 12.97 18.36 0.38
N PHE A 327 13.11 17.23 1.07
CA PHE A 327 14.13 16.20 0.81
C PHE A 327 13.50 14.86 0.40
N SER A 328 12.23 14.84 0.01
CA SER A 328 11.57 13.58 -0.33
C SER A 328 12.33 12.83 -1.42
N SER A 329 12.62 11.55 -1.17
CA SER A 329 13.42 10.68 -2.04
C SER A 329 14.89 11.12 -2.26
N CYS A 330 15.48 11.85 -1.32
CA CYS A 330 16.93 12.04 -1.25
C CYS A 330 17.57 10.79 -0.64
N THR A 331 17.70 9.73 -1.43
CA THR A 331 18.03 8.38 -0.93
C THR A 331 19.42 8.27 -0.30
N ALA A 332 20.38 9.13 -0.71
CA ALA A 332 21.72 9.18 -0.16
C ALA A 332 21.90 10.15 1.01
N LEU A 333 20.85 10.90 1.40
CA LEU A 333 20.93 11.90 2.46
C LEU A 333 21.14 11.21 3.82
N VAL A 334 22.25 11.51 4.51
CA VAL A 334 22.63 10.86 5.77
C VAL A 334 22.17 11.67 6.99
N SER A 335 22.27 13.00 6.90
CA SER A 335 21.87 13.90 7.97
C SER A 335 21.55 15.30 7.44
N VAL A 336 20.87 16.11 8.26
CA VAL A 336 20.62 17.51 7.98
C VAL A 336 21.02 18.37 9.18
N PRO A 337 21.40 19.64 8.98
CA PRO A 337 21.67 20.56 10.08
C PRO A 337 20.40 20.95 10.84
N LEU A 338 20.56 21.53 12.03
CA LEU A 338 19.44 22.06 12.83
C LEU A 338 18.89 23.36 12.19
N PHE A 339 17.93 23.20 11.29
CA PHE A 339 17.20 24.35 10.72
C PHE A 339 16.35 25.05 11.78
N ASN A 340 16.20 26.38 11.64
CA ASN A 340 15.20 27.11 12.42
C ASN A 340 13.81 26.88 11.82
N THR A 341 12.98 26.10 12.48
CA THR A 341 11.66 25.69 11.99
C THR A 341 10.50 26.35 12.73
N ILE A 342 10.78 27.42 13.50
CA ILE A 342 9.77 28.07 14.36
C ILE A 342 8.55 28.60 13.57
N ALA A 343 8.72 28.99 12.31
CA ALA A 343 7.64 29.49 11.46
C ALA A 343 7.03 28.40 10.55
N VAL A 344 7.61 27.19 10.53
CA VAL A 344 7.21 26.14 9.59
C VAL A 344 5.90 25.50 10.00
N THR A 345 4.89 25.59 9.13
CA THR A 345 3.56 24.97 9.34
C THR A 345 3.41 23.66 8.59
N GLN A 346 4.11 23.48 7.46
CA GLN A 346 4.04 22.29 6.63
C GLN A 346 5.37 21.53 6.64
N MET A 347 5.35 20.31 7.21
CA MET A 347 6.50 19.41 7.29
C MET A 347 6.16 18.01 6.72
N GLY A 348 4.98 17.85 6.14
CA GLY A 348 4.54 16.57 5.58
C GLY A 348 5.52 16.06 4.53
N SER A 349 5.84 14.77 4.59
CA SER A 349 6.76 14.09 3.65
C SER A 349 8.17 14.70 3.53
N MET A 350 8.59 15.56 4.50
CA MET A 350 9.86 16.31 4.37
C MET A 350 11.06 15.40 4.06
N PHE A 351 11.12 14.22 4.66
CA PHE A 351 12.18 13.23 4.49
C PHE A 351 11.65 11.90 3.92
N ASN A 352 10.46 11.87 3.33
CA ASN A 352 9.90 10.64 2.78
C ASN A 352 10.86 10.00 1.77
N GLY A 353 11.23 8.72 1.97
CA GLY A 353 12.15 8.00 1.07
C GLY A 353 13.63 8.38 1.23
N CYS A 354 14.03 9.05 2.33
CA CYS A 354 15.44 9.28 2.66
C CYS A 354 16.04 7.99 3.27
N HIS A 355 16.36 7.02 2.42
CA HIS A 355 16.75 5.66 2.84
C HIS A 355 17.97 5.63 3.76
N SER A 356 18.95 6.50 3.52
CA SER A 356 20.23 6.55 4.27
C SER A 356 20.20 7.50 5.47
N LEU A 357 19.05 8.17 5.75
CA LEU A 357 18.94 9.11 6.87
C LEU A 357 19.06 8.37 8.21
N GLU A 358 20.11 8.63 8.97
CA GLU A 358 20.40 7.96 10.23
C GLU A 358 19.88 8.71 11.44
N THR A 359 19.98 10.03 11.41
CA THR A 359 19.60 10.90 12.52
C THR A 359 18.96 12.20 12.04
N VAL A 360 18.11 12.77 12.88
CA VAL A 360 17.51 14.09 12.68
C VAL A 360 17.66 14.93 13.94
N PRO A 361 17.94 16.25 13.81
CA PRO A 361 18.02 17.14 14.95
C PRO A 361 16.64 17.41 15.57
N LEU A 362 16.61 17.93 16.79
CA LEU A 362 15.37 18.35 17.44
C LEU A 362 14.86 19.67 16.83
N PHE A 363 14.07 19.55 15.78
CA PHE A 363 13.40 20.70 15.17
C PHE A 363 12.36 21.33 16.11
N ASN A 364 12.18 22.65 16.03
CA ASN A 364 11.05 23.31 16.67
C ASN A 364 9.80 23.11 15.80
N THR A 365 8.87 22.30 16.28
CA THR A 365 7.68 21.89 15.51
C THR A 365 6.38 22.43 16.10
N ILE A 366 6.46 23.45 16.96
CA ILE A 366 5.29 23.98 17.68
C ILE A 366 4.21 24.55 16.75
N THR A 367 4.59 25.07 15.60
CA THR A 367 3.69 25.65 14.59
C THR A 367 3.24 24.65 13.53
N ALA A 368 3.86 23.46 13.48
CA ALA A 368 3.56 22.46 12.49
C ALA A 368 2.11 21.94 12.63
N THR A 369 1.38 21.92 11.52
CA THR A 369 0.01 21.40 11.44
C THR A 369 -0.07 20.02 10.79
N SER A 370 0.95 19.63 10.02
CA SER A 370 1.06 18.31 9.40
C SER A 370 2.49 17.76 9.53
N MET A 371 2.57 16.49 9.95
CA MET A 371 3.78 15.66 9.93
C MET A 371 3.53 14.32 9.24
N ALA A 372 2.42 14.23 8.48
CA ALA A 372 2.09 12.99 7.77
C ALA A 372 3.23 12.57 6.84
N SER A 373 3.60 11.29 6.89
CA SER A 373 4.67 10.69 6.10
C SER A 373 6.05 11.35 6.22
N MET A 374 6.30 12.15 7.29
CA MET A 374 7.52 12.96 7.40
C MET A 374 8.79 12.12 7.26
N PHE A 375 8.82 10.92 7.81
CA PHE A 375 9.95 9.97 7.76
C PHE A 375 9.57 8.65 7.09
N ASN A 376 8.50 8.62 6.30
CA ASN A 376 8.10 7.40 5.61
C ASN A 376 9.25 6.85 4.76
N ASN A 377 9.54 5.53 4.89
CA ASN A 377 10.66 4.85 4.20
C ASN A 377 12.06 5.42 4.52
N CYS A 378 12.29 5.97 5.72
CA CYS A 378 13.63 6.27 6.22
C CYS A 378 14.24 4.99 6.83
N TYR A 379 14.75 4.09 5.98
CA TYR A 379 15.15 2.73 6.37
C TYR A 379 16.23 2.68 7.45
N SER A 380 17.18 3.64 7.44
CA SER A 380 18.34 3.69 8.34
C SER A 380 18.08 4.49 9.62
N LEU A 381 16.93 5.17 9.74
CA LEU A 381 16.62 6.03 10.88
C LEU A 381 16.42 5.21 12.16
N GLN A 382 17.27 5.44 13.17
CA GLN A 382 17.27 4.64 14.40
C GLN A 382 16.57 5.36 15.58
N ASN A 383 16.74 6.65 15.69
CA ASN A 383 16.23 7.43 16.82
C ASN A 383 15.59 8.73 16.34
N VAL A 384 14.45 9.05 16.93
CA VAL A 384 13.72 10.29 16.63
C VAL A 384 13.52 11.08 17.94
N PRO A 385 13.89 12.39 17.98
CA PRO A 385 13.73 13.20 19.17
C PRO A 385 12.26 13.50 19.50
N ALA A 386 11.99 14.03 20.69
CA ALA A 386 10.65 14.39 21.16
C ALA A 386 10.17 15.70 20.51
N PHE A 387 9.59 15.62 19.32
CA PHE A 387 9.01 16.78 18.65
C PHE A 387 7.76 17.30 19.37
N ASN A 388 7.57 18.63 19.37
CA ASN A 388 6.32 19.22 19.85
C ASN A 388 5.24 19.16 18.77
N ALA A 389 4.29 18.25 18.91
CA ALA A 389 3.22 18.03 17.95
C ALA A 389 1.86 18.60 18.39
N ALA A 390 1.84 19.58 19.31
CA ALA A 390 0.62 20.10 19.91
C ALA A 390 -0.41 20.69 18.92
N ASN A 391 0.03 21.10 17.74
CA ASN A 391 -0.84 21.61 16.68
C ASN A 391 -0.98 20.67 15.48
N VAL A 392 -0.33 19.50 15.51
CA VAL A 392 -0.39 18.52 14.43
C VAL A 392 -1.74 17.82 14.43
N LEU A 393 -2.39 17.76 13.27
CA LEU A 393 -3.68 17.10 13.07
C LEU A 393 -3.55 15.68 12.55
N SER A 394 -2.53 15.37 11.75
CA SER A 394 -2.27 14.04 11.20
C SER A 394 -0.80 13.64 11.33
N MET A 395 -0.59 12.39 11.78
CA MET A 395 0.70 11.70 11.81
C MET A 395 0.64 10.39 11.00
N ASP A 396 -0.29 10.28 10.07
CA ASP A 396 -0.46 9.08 9.25
C ASP A 396 0.85 8.74 8.53
N SER A 397 1.24 7.47 8.59
CA SER A 397 2.46 6.94 7.95
C SER A 397 3.76 7.66 8.37
N MET A 398 3.79 8.42 9.49
CA MET A 398 4.95 9.26 9.82
C MET A 398 6.27 8.48 9.84
N PHE A 399 6.26 7.25 10.33
CA PHE A 399 7.42 6.36 10.43
C PHE A 399 7.22 5.06 9.65
N ASN A 400 6.23 4.98 8.75
CA ASN A 400 6.02 3.76 7.97
C ASN A 400 7.29 3.41 7.18
N GLY A 401 7.74 2.16 7.28
CA GLY A 401 8.96 1.71 6.61
C GLY A 401 10.28 2.16 7.25
N CYS A 402 10.27 2.68 8.48
CA CYS A 402 11.50 2.94 9.24
C CYS A 402 12.02 1.63 9.84
N TYR A 403 12.65 0.79 9.01
CA TYR A 403 13.04 -0.58 9.39
C TYR A 403 13.97 -0.65 10.61
N SER A 404 14.88 0.32 10.74
CA SER A 404 15.89 0.39 11.80
C SER A 404 15.45 1.17 13.03
N LEU A 405 14.21 1.71 13.06
CA LEU A 405 13.73 2.56 14.15
C LEU A 405 13.66 1.78 15.47
N ILE A 406 14.38 2.26 16.48
CA ILE A 406 14.46 1.66 17.82
C ILE A 406 13.69 2.49 18.84
N ASN A 407 13.89 3.83 18.82
CA ASN A 407 13.34 4.74 19.81
C ASN A 407 12.65 5.94 19.16
N VAL A 408 11.52 6.32 19.74
CA VAL A 408 10.78 7.55 19.40
C VAL A 408 10.57 8.36 20.65
N GLY A 409 10.92 9.64 20.60
CA GLY A 409 10.71 10.56 21.73
C GLY A 409 9.22 10.80 22.00
N LEU A 410 8.89 11.14 23.25
CA LEU A 410 7.51 11.47 23.64
C LEU A 410 7.07 12.78 22.97
N MET A 411 6.05 12.70 22.13
CA MET A 411 5.46 13.83 21.41
C MET A 411 4.13 14.25 22.04
N ASN A 412 3.86 15.56 22.09
CA ASN A 412 2.53 16.06 22.48
C ASN A 412 1.58 15.94 21.29
N THR A 413 0.69 14.96 21.34
CA THR A 413 -0.20 14.59 20.22
C THR A 413 -1.68 14.92 20.48
N ILE A 414 -1.94 15.93 21.31
CA ILE A 414 -3.29 16.23 21.83
C ILE A 414 -4.35 16.50 20.75
N LYS A 415 -3.95 17.03 19.58
CA LYS A 415 -4.85 17.34 18.47
C LYS A 415 -4.83 16.31 17.35
N VAL A 416 -3.96 15.31 17.44
CA VAL A 416 -3.83 14.29 16.38
C VAL A 416 -5.10 13.44 16.34
N THR A 417 -5.72 13.35 15.18
CA THR A 417 -6.98 12.60 14.97
C THR A 417 -6.75 11.22 14.37
N SER A 418 -5.59 10.93 13.78
CA SER A 418 -5.29 9.66 13.14
C SER A 418 -3.81 9.26 13.31
N PHE A 419 -3.59 7.99 13.66
CA PHE A 419 -2.30 7.30 13.69
C PHE A 419 -2.27 6.13 12.71
N ASN A 420 -3.04 6.23 11.64
CA ASN A 420 -3.12 5.16 10.66
C ASN A 420 -1.73 4.87 10.06
N THR A 421 -1.31 3.61 10.08
CA THR A 421 -0.01 3.15 9.55
C THR A 421 1.24 3.84 10.13
N MET A 422 1.12 4.55 11.29
CA MET A 422 2.19 5.42 11.81
C MET A 422 3.53 4.70 11.98
N PHE A 423 3.53 3.46 12.47
CA PHE A 423 4.73 2.64 12.68
C PHE A 423 4.73 1.36 11.82
N GLN A 424 3.92 1.31 10.77
CA GLN A 424 3.90 0.13 9.91
C GLN A 424 5.30 -0.16 9.36
N ASN A 425 5.72 -1.45 9.36
CA ASN A 425 7.05 -1.89 8.92
C ASN A 425 8.24 -1.34 9.75
N CYS A 426 8.03 -0.93 11.01
CA CYS A 426 9.13 -0.60 11.92
C CYS A 426 9.66 -1.88 12.56
N PHE A 427 10.45 -2.66 11.83
CA PHE A 427 10.86 -4.02 12.21
C PHE A 427 11.64 -4.09 13.53
N SER A 428 12.44 -3.06 13.83
CA SER A 428 13.31 -3.00 15.02
C SER A 428 12.68 -2.32 16.23
N LEU A 429 11.47 -1.75 16.09
CA LEU A 429 10.79 -1.00 17.14
C LEU A 429 10.37 -1.93 18.29
N LYS A 430 10.86 -1.65 19.51
CA LYS A 430 10.60 -2.50 20.68
C LYS A 430 9.47 -1.96 21.56
N THR A 431 9.40 -0.66 21.71
CA THR A 431 8.41 0.04 22.54
C THR A 431 8.10 1.41 21.95
N VAL A 432 6.98 2.00 22.33
CA VAL A 432 6.61 3.38 22.02
C VAL A 432 6.23 4.14 23.30
N PRO A 433 6.41 5.47 23.35
CA PRO A 433 5.98 6.26 24.50
C PRO A 433 4.46 6.35 24.60
N LEU A 434 3.96 6.79 25.76
CA LEU A 434 2.53 7.04 25.96
C LEU A 434 2.13 8.36 25.29
N PHE A 435 1.70 8.28 24.05
CA PHE A 435 1.14 9.42 23.31
C PHE A 435 -0.22 9.85 23.87
N ASN A 436 -0.54 11.15 23.77
CA ASN A 436 -1.90 11.62 24.04
C ASN A 436 -2.80 11.27 22.84
N THR A 437 -3.72 10.36 23.05
CA THR A 437 -4.58 9.82 21.98
C THR A 437 -6.05 10.17 22.15
N VAL A 438 -6.36 11.19 22.94
CA VAL A 438 -7.75 11.57 23.30
C VAL A 438 -8.61 11.92 22.07
N ALA A 439 -8.01 12.50 21.02
CA ALA A 439 -8.70 12.89 19.79
C ALA A 439 -8.58 11.85 18.67
N VAL A 440 -7.84 10.75 18.88
CA VAL A 440 -7.57 9.77 17.84
C VAL A 440 -8.80 8.91 17.57
N THR A 441 -9.25 8.88 16.31
CA THR A 441 -10.40 8.09 15.85
C THR A 441 -10.00 6.82 15.11
N SER A 442 -8.77 6.75 14.56
CA SER A 442 -8.25 5.57 13.88
C SER A 442 -6.82 5.24 14.31
N MET A 443 -6.61 3.96 14.66
CA MET A 443 -5.30 3.32 14.89
C MET A 443 -5.09 2.12 13.97
N ALA A 444 -5.81 2.09 12.83
CA ALA A 444 -5.72 0.99 11.88
C ALA A 444 -4.30 0.85 11.33
N ASN A 445 -3.82 -0.39 11.25
CA ASN A 445 -2.47 -0.74 10.76
C ASN A 445 -1.29 -0.08 11.51
N MET A 446 -1.52 0.52 12.71
CA MET A 446 -0.51 1.36 13.37
C MET A 446 0.83 0.65 13.56
N PHE A 447 0.83 -0.62 13.91
CA PHE A 447 2.02 -1.43 14.19
C PHE A 447 2.18 -2.65 13.28
N VAL A 448 1.57 -2.66 12.09
CA VAL A 448 1.72 -3.80 11.16
C VAL A 448 3.19 -4.06 10.87
N ASN A 449 3.61 -5.35 11.01
CA ASN A 449 5.00 -5.79 10.81
C ASN A 449 6.03 -5.19 11.79
N CYS A 450 5.61 -4.72 12.97
CA CYS A 450 6.55 -4.36 14.04
C CYS A 450 7.04 -5.64 14.74
N TYR A 451 7.91 -6.41 14.06
CA TYR A 451 8.32 -7.76 14.49
C TYR A 451 8.93 -7.81 15.90
N SER A 452 9.67 -6.75 16.29
CA SER A 452 10.36 -6.64 17.58
C SER A 452 9.53 -5.99 18.68
N LEU A 453 8.30 -5.52 18.41
CA LEU A 453 7.45 -4.84 19.39
C LEU A 453 7.07 -5.80 20.52
N ILE A 454 7.46 -5.44 21.76
CA ILE A 454 7.27 -6.31 22.94
C ILE A 454 5.98 -5.93 23.68
N THR A 455 5.71 -4.65 23.85
CA THR A 455 4.59 -4.09 24.59
C THR A 455 4.25 -2.69 24.11
N VAL A 456 3.03 -2.25 24.39
CA VAL A 456 2.54 -0.90 24.13
C VAL A 456 1.92 -0.31 25.39
N PRO A 457 1.97 1.03 25.59
CA PRO A 457 1.33 1.67 26.73
C PRO A 457 -0.21 1.65 26.62
N LEU A 458 -0.88 1.94 27.73
CA LEU A 458 -2.34 2.09 27.76
C LEU A 458 -2.74 3.42 27.12
N PHE A 459 -2.98 3.39 25.82
CA PHE A 459 -3.51 4.54 25.08
C PHE A 459 -4.97 4.86 25.49
N ASN A 460 -5.34 6.14 25.46
CA ASN A 460 -6.75 6.53 25.54
C ASN A 460 -7.42 6.27 24.20
N THR A 461 -8.28 5.25 24.15
CA THR A 461 -8.92 4.79 22.93
C THR A 461 -10.44 5.05 22.90
N ILE A 462 -10.92 5.96 23.76
CA ILE A 462 -12.37 6.23 23.89
C ILE A 462 -13.02 6.70 22.58
N ALA A 463 -12.29 7.45 21.75
CA ALA A 463 -12.78 7.95 20.47
C ALA A 463 -12.48 7.00 19.29
N VAL A 464 -11.70 5.93 19.50
CA VAL A 464 -11.24 5.06 18.43
C VAL A 464 -12.38 4.19 17.90
N THR A 465 -12.61 4.23 16.60
CA THR A 465 -13.61 3.41 15.89
C THR A 465 -12.99 2.29 15.07
N SER A 466 -11.71 2.38 14.70
CA SER A 466 -10.99 1.35 13.94
C SER A 466 -9.65 0.99 14.57
N MET A 467 -9.47 -0.31 14.84
CA MET A 467 -8.21 -0.95 15.25
C MET A 467 -7.84 -2.10 14.31
N ALA A 468 -8.42 -2.14 13.10
CA ALA A 468 -8.15 -3.21 12.14
C ALA A 468 -6.66 -3.34 11.86
N SER A 469 -6.14 -4.57 11.91
CA SER A 469 -4.73 -4.91 11.70
C SER A 469 -3.73 -4.18 12.61
N MET A 470 -4.17 -3.58 13.74
CA MET A 470 -3.30 -2.70 14.57
C MET A 470 -1.98 -3.37 14.95
N PHE A 471 -1.99 -4.65 15.28
CA PHE A 471 -0.82 -5.42 15.71
C PHE A 471 -0.48 -6.59 14.77
N ARG A 472 -0.97 -6.56 13.53
CA ARG A 472 -0.70 -7.62 12.56
C ARG A 472 0.80 -7.86 12.40
N ASN A 473 1.25 -9.13 12.53
CA ASN A 473 2.64 -9.56 12.45
C ASN A 473 3.56 -8.94 13.52
N CYS A 474 3.03 -8.56 14.70
CA CYS A 474 3.86 -8.19 15.85
C CYS A 474 4.34 -9.47 16.57
N HIS A 475 5.35 -10.13 16.00
CA HIS A 475 5.77 -11.48 16.43
C HIS A 475 6.23 -11.55 17.88
N SER A 476 6.85 -10.47 18.41
CA SER A 476 7.37 -10.40 19.78
C SER A 476 6.38 -9.84 20.80
N LEU A 477 5.18 -9.41 20.37
CA LEU A 477 4.19 -8.80 21.25
C LEU A 477 3.66 -9.83 22.24
N SER A 478 3.99 -9.66 23.53
CA SER A 478 3.69 -10.65 24.56
C SER A 478 2.37 -10.38 25.31
N SER A 479 1.96 -9.12 25.37
CA SER A 479 0.71 -8.68 26.01
C SER A 479 0.28 -7.31 25.49
N VAL A 480 -1.01 -6.99 25.65
CA VAL A 480 -1.59 -5.68 25.38
C VAL A 480 -2.40 -5.20 26.58
N PRO A 481 -2.46 -3.89 26.86
CA PRO A 481 -3.29 -3.34 27.94
C PRO A 481 -4.79 -3.42 27.59
N LEU A 482 -5.64 -3.23 28.59
CA LEU A 482 -7.10 -3.18 28.42
C LEU A 482 -7.50 -1.83 27.78
N PHE A 483 -7.52 -1.80 26.46
CA PHE A 483 -8.02 -0.64 25.70
C PHE A 483 -9.53 -0.47 25.86
N ASN A 484 -10.01 0.78 25.80
CA ASN A 484 -11.43 1.06 25.65
C ASN A 484 -11.84 0.82 24.18
N THR A 485 -12.59 -0.26 23.95
CA THR A 485 -13.02 -0.67 22.60
C THR A 485 -14.52 -0.48 22.36
N ALA A 486 -15.20 0.29 23.22
CA ALA A 486 -16.65 0.46 23.15
C ALA A 486 -17.19 1.04 21.84
N ASN A 487 -16.36 1.73 21.08
CA ASN A 487 -16.70 2.29 19.78
C ASN A 487 -16.09 1.55 18.58
N VAL A 488 -15.28 0.52 18.84
CA VAL A 488 -14.62 -0.25 17.78
C VAL A 488 -15.62 -1.20 17.12
N THR A 489 -15.66 -1.19 15.79
CA THR A 489 -16.59 -2.00 14.99
C THR A 489 -15.95 -3.19 14.30
N SER A 490 -14.62 -3.22 14.17
CA SER A 490 -13.87 -4.33 13.55
C SER A 490 -12.58 -4.63 14.28
N PHE A 491 -12.34 -5.94 14.48
CA PHE A 491 -11.08 -6.54 14.93
C PHE A 491 -10.37 -7.31 13.81
N ASP A 492 -10.71 -7.03 12.54
CA ASP A 492 -10.12 -7.72 11.40
C ASP A 492 -8.58 -7.71 11.47
N SER A 493 -7.99 -8.90 11.46
CA SER A 493 -6.54 -9.13 11.51
C SER A 493 -5.81 -8.43 12.68
N MET A 494 -6.53 -7.97 13.74
CA MET A 494 -5.95 -7.11 14.79
C MET A 494 -4.69 -7.69 15.41
N PHE A 495 -4.65 -9.01 15.65
CA PHE A 495 -3.51 -9.73 16.21
C PHE A 495 -3.00 -10.84 15.29
N LEU A 496 -3.32 -10.79 13.99
CA LEU A 496 -2.85 -11.79 13.02
C LEU A 496 -1.34 -12.00 13.14
N SER A 497 -0.90 -13.25 13.39
CA SER A 497 0.50 -13.64 13.57
C SER A 497 1.23 -12.95 14.74
N CYS A 498 0.54 -12.63 15.83
CA CYS A 498 1.18 -12.23 17.09
C CYS A 498 1.70 -13.48 17.83
N HIS A 499 2.85 -14.00 17.42
CA HIS A 499 3.35 -15.32 17.83
C HIS A 499 3.62 -15.44 19.34
N ALA A 500 4.10 -14.36 19.99
CA ALA A 500 4.43 -14.35 21.43
C ALA A 500 3.25 -14.01 22.34
N LEU A 501 2.09 -13.65 21.79
CA LEU A 501 0.92 -13.21 22.56
C LEU A 501 0.33 -14.40 23.31
N LYS A 502 0.29 -14.32 24.66
CA LYS A 502 -0.15 -15.43 25.52
C LYS A 502 -1.60 -15.32 25.96
N SER A 503 -2.08 -14.11 26.16
CA SER A 503 -3.45 -13.80 26.57
C SER A 503 -3.83 -12.40 26.12
N ILE A 504 -5.11 -12.11 26.09
CA ILE A 504 -5.70 -10.81 25.77
C ILE A 504 -6.70 -10.41 26.86
N PRO A 505 -6.83 -9.10 27.17
CA PRO A 505 -7.81 -8.64 28.13
C PRO A 505 -9.24 -8.76 27.62
N LEU A 506 -10.23 -8.68 28.51
CA LEU A 506 -11.65 -8.67 28.14
C LEU A 506 -12.02 -7.31 27.54
N PHE A 507 -11.86 -7.19 26.23
CA PHE A 507 -12.30 -6.02 25.48
C PHE A 507 -13.84 -5.91 25.42
N ASN A 508 -14.35 -4.67 25.37
CA ASN A 508 -15.76 -4.46 25.06
C ASN A 508 -15.99 -4.64 23.54
N THR A 509 -16.64 -5.75 23.18
CA THR A 509 -16.84 -6.15 21.78
C THR A 509 -18.30 -6.03 21.31
N ILE A 510 -19.16 -5.31 22.08
CA ILE A 510 -20.58 -5.23 21.80
C ILE A 510 -20.95 -4.68 20.42
N LYS A 511 -20.07 -3.82 19.84
CA LYS A 511 -20.25 -3.24 18.50
C LYS A 511 -19.40 -3.93 17.42
N VAL A 512 -18.57 -4.91 17.78
CA VAL A 512 -17.67 -5.56 16.85
C VAL A 512 -18.46 -6.52 15.97
N THR A 513 -18.49 -6.23 14.66
CA THR A 513 -19.19 -7.05 13.66
C THR A 513 -18.27 -8.07 12.99
N SER A 514 -16.97 -7.82 12.97
CA SER A 514 -15.98 -8.70 12.32
C SER A 514 -14.78 -8.98 13.21
N PHE A 515 -14.45 -10.28 13.30
CA PHE A 515 -13.23 -10.85 13.89
C PHE A 515 -12.42 -11.62 12.84
N ASN A 516 -12.63 -11.33 11.54
CA ASN A 516 -11.96 -12.04 10.47
C ASN A 516 -10.44 -12.07 10.68
N THR A 517 -9.86 -13.26 10.77
CA THR A 517 -8.43 -13.50 11.03
C THR A 517 -7.87 -12.78 12.28
N ALA A 518 -8.72 -12.36 13.22
CA ALA A 518 -8.33 -11.49 14.34
C ALA A 518 -7.15 -12.05 15.17
N PHE A 519 -7.12 -13.35 15.42
CA PHE A 519 -6.08 -14.05 16.19
C PHE A 519 -5.41 -15.17 15.38
N ASN A 520 -5.58 -15.19 14.06
CA ASN A 520 -5.00 -16.22 13.20
C ASN A 520 -3.48 -16.29 13.41
N SER A 521 -2.96 -17.50 13.59
CA SER A 521 -1.52 -17.76 13.84
C SER A 521 -0.97 -17.13 15.13
N CYS A 522 -1.80 -16.85 16.13
CA CYS A 522 -1.34 -16.53 17.49
C CYS A 522 -0.90 -17.82 18.20
N ILE A 523 0.29 -18.32 17.83
CA ILE A 523 0.74 -19.68 18.20
C ILE A 523 0.93 -19.91 19.69
N SER A 524 1.23 -18.86 20.48
CA SER A 524 1.40 -18.92 21.95
C SER A 524 0.14 -18.53 22.74
N LEU A 525 -0.95 -18.16 22.07
CA LEU A 525 -2.18 -17.72 22.73
C LEU A 525 -2.83 -18.91 23.44
N MET A 526 -2.86 -18.88 24.77
CA MET A 526 -3.37 -19.99 25.59
C MET A 526 -4.84 -19.81 25.94
N THR A 527 -5.28 -18.61 26.20
CA THR A 527 -6.64 -18.29 26.66
C THR A 527 -7.15 -17.01 26.00
N ILE A 528 -8.45 -16.96 25.76
CA ILE A 528 -9.20 -15.76 25.35
C ILE A 528 -10.35 -15.52 26.32
N PRO A 529 -10.75 -14.28 26.58
CA PRO A 529 -11.92 -13.99 27.39
C PRO A 529 -13.23 -14.30 26.64
N ALA A 530 -14.34 -14.41 27.35
CA ALA A 530 -15.67 -14.55 26.77
C ALA A 530 -16.12 -13.20 26.14
N PHE A 531 -15.77 -13.00 24.88
CA PHE A 531 -16.19 -11.81 24.15
C PHE A 531 -17.71 -11.73 23.96
N ASN A 532 -18.26 -10.53 23.98
CA ASN A 532 -19.63 -10.32 23.54
C ASN A 532 -19.66 -10.35 22.00
N THR A 533 -20.19 -11.43 21.43
CA THR A 533 -20.26 -11.69 19.99
C THR A 533 -21.66 -11.50 19.42
N VAL A 534 -22.55 -10.82 20.14
CA VAL A 534 -23.96 -10.64 19.71
C VAL A 534 -24.09 -9.91 18.36
N ALA A 535 -23.16 -9.02 18.03
CA ALA A 535 -23.12 -8.29 16.75
C ALA A 535 -22.18 -8.95 15.70
N ALA A 536 -21.41 -9.96 16.07
CA ALA A 536 -20.41 -10.57 15.21
C ALA A 536 -21.05 -11.35 14.06
N THR A 537 -20.76 -10.96 12.83
CA THR A 537 -21.20 -11.64 11.61
C THR A 537 -20.08 -12.42 10.93
N ASP A 538 -18.82 -12.02 11.10
CA ASP A 538 -17.66 -12.68 10.49
C ASP A 538 -16.61 -13.07 11.54
N MET A 539 -16.33 -14.36 11.65
CA MET A 539 -15.24 -14.95 12.45
C MET A 539 -14.38 -15.91 11.60
N THR A 540 -14.38 -15.69 10.28
CA THR A 540 -13.59 -16.52 9.34
C THR A 540 -12.13 -16.52 9.76
N ASN A 541 -11.56 -17.70 9.98
CA ASN A 541 -10.18 -17.90 10.44
C ASN A 541 -9.79 -17.13 11.72
N ALA A 542 -10.75 -16.68 12.52
CA ALA A 542 -10.49 -15.86 13.71
C ALA A 542 -9.44 -16.47 14.63
N PHE A 543 -9.47 -17.78 14.84
CA PHE A 543 -8.55 -18.53 15.70
C PHE A 543 -7.76 -19.61 14.97
N ASN A 544 -7.70 -19.57 13.65
CA ASN A 544 -6.97 -20.58 12.86
C ASN A 544 -5.48 -20.58 13.25
N ALA A 545 -4.88 -21.77 13.38
CA ALA A 545 -3.49 -21.97 13.78
C ALA A 545 -3.10 -21.34 15.14
N CYS A 546 -4.05 -21.22 16.08
CA CYS A 546 -3.78 -20.91 17.49
C CYS A 546 -3.33 -22.17 18.23
N TYR A 547 -2.06 -22.58 18.05
CA TYR A 547 -1.55 -23.89 18.48
C TYR A 547 -1.70 -24.15 19.98
N SER A 548 -1.54 -23.13 20.82
CA SER A 548 -1.58 -23.24 22.29
C SER A 548 -2.95 -22.95 22.88
N LEU A 549 -3.95 -22.57 22.10
CA LEU A 549 -5.29 -22.21 22.61
C LEU A 549 -5.97 -23.45 23.18
N THR A 550 -6.35 -23.39 24.47
CA THR A 550 -6.92 -24.53 25.18
C THR A 550 -8.43 -24.56 25.21
N GLU A 551 -9.06 -23.39 25.10
CA GLU A 551 -10.51 -23.23 25.24
C GLU A 551 -11.04 -22.11 24.37
N ILE A 552 -12.21 -22.32 23.75
CA ILE A 552 -13.12 -21.26 23.26
C ILE A 552 -14.20 -21.09 24.34
N PRO A 553 -14.24 -19.95 25.05
CA PRO A 553 -15.20 -19.71 26.12
C PRO A 553 -16.64 -19.55 25.63
N ALA A 554 -17.57 -19.38 26.54
CA ALA A 554 -18.98 -19.14 26.20
C ALA A 554 -19.15 -17.84 25.42
N MET A 555 -19.51 -17.96 24.14
CA MET A 555 -19.79 -16.88 23.20
C MET A 555 -21.03 -17.24 22.39
N ASN A 556 -21.83 -16.23 21.97
CA ASN A 556 -22.99 -16.44 21.11
C ASN A 556 -22.62 -16.27 19.64
N LEU A 557 -22.72 -17.33 18.84
CA LEU A 557 -22.33 -17.37 17.42
C LEU A 557 -23.53 -17.31 16.46
N ASN A 558 -24.69 -16.82 16.91
CA ASN A 558 -25.95 -16.88 16.16
C ASN A 558 -25.91 -16.15 14.80
N LEU A 559 -25.15 -15.05 14.66
CA LEU A 559 -25.05 -14.25 13.43
C LEU A 559 -23.80 -14.58 12.61
N VAL A 560 -22.89 -15.40 13.10
CA VAL A 560 -21.62 -15.73 12.46
C VAL A 560 -21.89 -16.52 11.17
N VAL A 561 -21.22 -16.14 10.06
CA VAL A 561 -21.38 -16.78 8.75
C VAL A 561 -20.33 -17.86 8.45
N ALA A 562 -19.17 -17.83 9.12
CA ALA A 562 -18.13 -18.83 9.00
C ALA A 562 -17.25 -18.88 10.27
N LEU A 563 -16.75 -20.06 10.63
CA LEU A 563 -15.81 -20.27 11.73
C LEU A 563 -14.79 -21.34 11.35
N THR A 564 -13.50 -21.05 11.46
CA THR A 564 -12.41 -22.01 11.23
C THR A 564 -11.48 -22.04 12.43
N LEU A 565 -11.25 -23.23 12.96
CA LEU A 565 -10.39 -23.54 14.11
C LEU A 565 -9.33 -24.58 13.74
N THR A 566 -8.92 -24.63 12.47
CA THR A 566 -7.95 -25.61 11.98
C THR A 566 -6.60 -25.41 12.65
N SER A 567 -5.94 -26.52 13.00
CA SER A 567 -4.62 -26.55 13.66
C SER A 567 -4.58 -25.89 15.06
N CYS A 568 -5.69 -25.91 15.80
CA CYS A 568 -5.70 -25.54 17.22
C CYS A 568 -5.32 -26.76 18.06
N PHE A 569 -4.05 -27.17 17.99
CA PHE A 569 -3.57 -28.47 18.54
C PHE A 569 -3.80 -28.69 20.04
N SER A 570 -3.96 -27.61 20.82
CA SER A 570 -4.21 -27.68 22.27
C SER A 570 -5.67 -27.49 22.64
N LEU A 571 -6.56 -27.19 21.67
CA LEU A 571 -7.97 -26.87 21.96
C LEU A 571 -8.72 -28.09 22.49
N ALA A 572 -9.00 -28.06 23.77
CA ALA A 572 -9.65 -29.14 24.49
C ALA A 572 -11.15 -28.91 24.71
N THR A 573 -11.60 -27.66 24.80
CA THR A 573 -13.00 -27.31 25.07
C THR A 573 -13.50 -26.21 24.14
N PHE A 574 -14.78 -26.30 23.76
CA PHE A 574 -15.47 -25.28 22.95
C PHE A 574 -16.87 -25.06 23.55
N ASN A 575 -17.03 -23.95 24.28
CA ASN A 575 -18.24 -23.63 25.03
C ASN A 575 -19.16 -22.62 24.34
N ALA A 576 -18.79 -22.18 23.13
CA ALA A 576 -19.64 -21.26 22.36
C ALA A 576 -20.97 -21.93 21.97
N THR A 577 -22.01 -21.11 21.82
CA THR A 577 -23.40 -21.56 21.59
C THR A 577 -23.92 -20.97 20.25
N ASN A 578 -25.03 -21.56 19.79
CA ASN A 578 -25.78 -21.07 18.60
C ASN A 578 -24.98 -21.03 17.30
N LEU A 579 -23.95 -21.87 17.14
CA LEU A 579 -23.26 -22.01 15.86
C LEU A 579 -24.23 -22.60 14.81
N ARG A 580 -24.48 -21.88 13.72
CA ARG A 580 -25.50 -22.20 12.69
C ARG A 580 -24.92 -22.39 11.29
N VAL A 581 -23.61 -22.35 11.15
CA VAL A 581 -22.88 -22.32 9.87
C VAL A 581 -21.81 -23.41 9.80
N THR A 582 -21.20 -23.59 8.65
CA THR A 582 -20.06 -24.49 8.47
C THR A 582 -18.93 -24.12 9.42
N ALA A 583 -18.35 -25.09 10.09
CA ALA A 583 -17.18 -24.92 10.95
C ALA A 583 -16.19 -26.07 10.79
N SER A 584 -14.90 -25.77 10.98
CA SER A 584 -13.83 -26.75 10.94
C SER A 584 -13.08 -26.78 12.27
N PHE A 585 -13.00 -27.96 12.87
CA PHE A 585 -12.22 -28.29 14.06
C PHE A 585 -11.06 -29.24 13.73
N ASN A 586 -10.60 -29.21 12.48
CA ASN A 586 -9.55 -30.10 12.00
C ASN A 586 -8.26 -29.91 12.82
N GLN A 587 -7.66 -31.01 13.27
CA GLN A 587 -6.44 -31.04 14.09
C GLN A 587 -6.58 -30.35 15.49
N CYS A 588 -7.79 -30.30 16.05
CA CYS A 588 -7.99 -29.84 17.43
C CYS A 588 -7.87 -31.03 18.44
N LYS A 589 -7.56 -30.73 19.70
CA LYS A 589 -7.43 -31.73 20.78
C LYS A 589 -8.77 -32.02 21.50
N LEU A 590 -9.90 -31.74 20.87
CA LEU A 590 -11.22 -31.92 21.48
C LEU A 590 -11.45 -33.39 21.87
N SER A 591 -11.86 -33.61 23.12
CA SER A 591 -12.28 -34.91 23.60
C SER A 591 -13.65 -35.32 23.04
N LYS A 592 -14.05 -36.57 23.24
CA LYS A 592 -15.40 -37.04 22.92
C LYS A 592 -16.46 -36.16 23.59
N ASP A 593 -16.32 -35.88 24.89
CA ASP A 593 -17.28 -35.09 25.66
C ASP A 593 -17.34 -33.64 25.20
N ALA A 594 -16.19 -33.07 24.80
CA ALA A 594 -16.13 -31.72 24.19
C ALA A 594 -16.87 -31.66 22.85
N LEU A 595 -16.72 -32.69 22.01
CA LEU A 595 -17.46 -32.79 20.74
C LEU A 595 -18.97 -32.96 20.98
N GLU A 596 -19.37 -33.76 21.97
CA GLU A 596 -20.76 -33.89 22.34
C GLU A 596 -21.36 -32.58 22.88
N THR A 597 -20.56 -31.81 23.64
CA THR A 597 -20.94 -30.46 24.09
C THR A 597 -21.14 -29.53 22.89
N ILE A 598 -20.25 -29.55 21.88
CA ILE A 598 -20.41 -28.80 20.65
C ILE A 598 -21.73 -29.13 19.96
N PHE A 599 -22.01 -30.42 19.74
CA PHE A 599 -23.24 -30.86 19.06
C PHE A 599 -24.49 -30.45 19.84
N THR A 600 -24.44 -30.47 21.17
CA THR A 600 -25.55 -30.03 22.03
C THR A 600 -25.78 -28.52 21.92
N ASN A 601 -24.71 -27.71 21.82
CA ASN A 601 -24.75 -26.26 21.80
C ASN A 601 -24.93 -25.66 20.40
N LEU A 602 -25.03 -26.49 19.33
CA LEU A 602 -25.32 -25.98 17.99
C LEU A 602 -26.66 -25.26 17.92
N GLY A 603 -26.72 -24.15 17.21
CA GLY A 603 -27.97 -23.57 16.77
C GLY A 603 -28.58 -24.34 15.61
N THR A 604 -29.86 -24.10 15.29
CA THR A 604 -30.51 -24.70 14.13
C THR A 604 -29.83 -24.16 12.86
N ALA A 605 -29.41 -25.07 11.93
CA ALA A 605 -28.82 -24.67 10.67
C ALA A 605 -29.76 -23.81 9.83
N LEU A 606 -29.23 -22.80 9.18
CA LEU A 606 -30.02 -21.90 8.31
C LEU A 606 -30.58 -22.71 7.11
N ALA A 607 -31.82 -22.44 6.73
CA ALA A 607 -32.47 -23.10 5.61
C ALA A 607 -31.74 -22.87 4.28
N GLY A 608 -31.76 -23.86 3.39
CA GLY A 608 -31.32 -23.72 1.99
C GLY A 608 -29.84 -23.91 1.69
N ALA A 609 -28.98 -24.27 2.68
CA ALA A 609 -27.58 -24.60 2.41
C ALA A 609 -27.09 -25.79 3.25
N THR A 610 -26.26 -26.63 2.66
CA THR A 610 -25.54 -27.69 3.39
C THR A 610 -24.57 -27.06 4.38
N ARG A 611 -24.59 -27.45 5.63
CA ARG A 611 -23.68 -27.01 6.67
C ARG A 611 -22.83 -28.19 7.13
N THR A 612 -21.52 -28.00 7.11
CA THR A 612 -20.55 -29.07 7.43
C THR A 612 -19.79 -28.75 8.70
N LEU A 613 -19.75 -29.70 9.63
CA LEU A 613 -18.80 -29.70 10.73
C LEU A 613 -17.66 -30.66 10.40
N THR A 614 -16.47 -30.12 10.15
CA THR A 614 -15.27 -30.93 9.91
C THR A 614 -14.58 -31.20 11.22
N ILE A 615 -14.47 -32.49 11.58
CA ILE A 615 -13.84 -32.96 12.83
C ILE A 615 -12.68 -33.94 12.57
N SER A 616 -12.19 -33.99 11.33
CA SER A 616 -11.07 -34.87 10.94
C SER A 616 -9.82 -34.56 11.77
N ASN A 617 -9.07 -35.60 12.11
CA ASN A 617 -7.84 -35.48 12.90
C ASN A 617 -8.00 -34.80 14.29
N THR A 618 -9.21 -34.75 14.86
CA THR A 618 -9.41 -34.36 16.26
C THR A 618 -9.16 -35.58 17.17
N TRP A 619 -8.62 -35.36 18.39
CA TRP A 619 -8.27 -36.44 19.30
C TRP A 619 -9.48 -37.25 19.75
N GLY A 620 -10.63 -36.62 19.93
CA GLY A 620 -11.86 -37.26 20.38
C GLY A 620 -12.74 -37.79 19.25
N ALA A 621 -12.37 -37.53 17.99
CA ALA A 621 -13.11 -38.07 16.85
C ALA A 621 -12.88 -39.58 16.77
N PRO A 622 -13.90 -40.40 16.96
CA PRO A 622 -13.73 -41.83 16.83
C PRO A 622 -13.43 -42.16 15.37
N THR A 623 -12.50 -43.07 15.13
CA THR A 623 -12.33 -43.68 13.83
C THR A 623 -13.62 -44.41 13.47
N PRO A 624 -14.37 -44.00 12.43
CA PRO A 624 -15.60 -44.70 12.09
C PRO A 624 -15.28 -46.13 11.63
N VAL A 625 -16.00 -47.12 12.14
CA VAL A 625 -16.01 -48.45 11.55
C VAL A 625 -16.93 -48.38 10.34
N SER A 626 -16.35 -48.42 9.13
CA SER A 626 -17.11 -48.36 7.88
C SER A 626 -17.30 -49.77 7.33
N LEU A 627 -18.53 -50.23 7.27
CA LEU A 627 -18.89 -51.56 6.77
C LEU A 627 -20.03 -51.44 5.78
N THR A 628 -20.08 -52.38 4.80
CA THR A 628 -21.16 -52.43 3.84
C THR A 628 -22.32 -53.24 4.45
N GLY A 629 -23.51 -52.65 4.43
CA GLY A 629 -24.72 -53.29 4.92
C GLY A 629 -25.96 -52.93 4.11
N THR A 630 -27.00 -53.75 4.20
CA THR A 630 -28.27 -53.54 3.49
C THR A 630 -29.39 -53.31 4.51
N PRO A 631 -29.76 -52.04 4.78
CA PRO A 631 -30.93 -51.75 5.61
C PRO A 631 -32.21 -51.90 4.81
N ALA A 632 -33.21 -52.58 5.33
CA ALA A 632 -34.55 -52.64 4.74
C ALA A 632 -35.45 -51.54 5.37
N ALA A 633 -36.29 -50.93 4.56
CA ALA A 633 -37.20 -49.87 5.03
C ALA A 633 -38.14 -50.42 6.11
N GLY A 634 -38.24 -49.73 7.24
CA GLY A 634 -39.06 -50.15 8.35
C GLY A 634 -38.51 -51.33 9.17
N SER A 635 -37.36 -51.91 8.78
CA SER A 635 -36.71 -53.00 9.55
C SER A 635 -35.72 -52.45 10.58
N THR A 636 -35.62 -53.12 11.71
CA THR A 636 -34.57 -52.88 12.72
C THR A 636 -33.30 -53.70 12.43
N THR A 637 -33.32 -54.60 11.40
CA THR A 637 -32.16 -55.42 11.08
C THR A 637 -31.41 -54.93 9.85
N ILE A 638 -30.07 -54.79 9.96
CA ILE A 638 -29.16 -54.53 8.85
C ILE A 638 -28.36 -55.81 8.59
N THR A 639 -28.48 -56.37 7.43
CA THR A 639 -27.68 -57.52 6.98
C THR A 639 -26.31 -57.06 6.53
N MET A 640 -25.24 -57.71 7.01
CA MET A 640 -23.86 -57.31 6.77
C MET A 640 -22.95 -58.51 6.53
N ALA A 641 -21.94 -58.34 5.66
CA ALA A 641 -20.94 -59.37 5.41
C ALA A 641 -19.91 -59.51 6.56
N SER A 642 -19.77 -58.46 7.36
CA SER A 642 -18.90 -58.48 8.56
C SER A 642 -19.46 -57.54 9.64
N THR A 643 -19.28 -57.94 10.89
CA THR A 643 -19.61 -57.12 12.09
C THR A 643 -18.36 -56.81 12.91
N THR A 644 -17.17 -57.05 12.37
CA THR A 644 -15.89 -56.79 13.05
C THR A 644 -15.75 -55.33 13.42
N GLY A 645 -15.43 -55.04 14.67
CA GLY A 645 -15.23 -53.67 15.18
C GLY A 645 -16.51 -52.98 15.65
N LEU A 646 -17.69 -53.63 15.55
CA LEU A 646 -18.94 -53.09 16.06
C LEU A 646 -19.14 -53.43 17.53
N SER A 647 -19.83 -52.54 18.24
CA SER A 647 -20.25 -52.72 19.64
C SER A 647 -21.70 -52.25 19.84
N VAL A 648 -22.39 -52.85 20.79
CA VAL A 648 -23.71 -52.39 21.24
C VAL A 648 -23.62 -50.93 21.67
N GLY A 649 -24.59 -50.13 21.31
CA GLY A 649 -24.60 -48.67 21.56
C GLY A 649 -23.98 -47.80 20.50
N MET A 650 -23.25 -48.36 19.50
CA MET A 650 -22.78 -47.55 18.35
C MET A 650 -23.95 -46.98 17.54
N GLN A 651 -23.79 -45.79 17.09
CA GLN A 651 -24.72 -45.09 16.16
C GLN A 651 -24.36 -45.39 14.71
N VAL A 652 -25.34 -45.40 13.83
CA VAL A 652 -25.15 -45.64 12.40
C VAL A 652 -25.42 -44.38 11.61
N THR A 653 -24.51 -44.06 10.69
CA THR A 653 -24.64 -42.97 9.71
C THR A 653 -24.32 -43.52 8.33
N GLY A 654 -24.82 -42.87 7.29
CA GLY A 654 -24.62 -43.25 5.90
C GLY A 654 -25.73 -42.70 5.00
N THR A 655 -25.61 -42.84 3.71
CA THR A 655 -26.72 -42.53 2.80
C THR A 655 -27.91 -43.43 3.11
N ASN A 656 -29.13 -42.92 2.99
CA ASN A 656 -30.39 -43.67 3.29
C ASN A 656 -30.53 -44.16 4.76
N THR A 657 -29.81 -43.59 5.73
CA THR A 657 -30.15 -43.77 7.14
C THR A 657 -31.22 -42.75 7.56
N ILE A 658 -31.92 -42.99 8.66
CA ILE A 658 -32.95 -42.07 9.17
C ILE A 658 -32.37 -40.71 9.50
N LEU A 659 -31.11 -40.66 9.98
CA LEU A 659 -30.42 -39.38 10.25
C LEU A 659 -30.16 -38.52 9.01
N THR A 660 -29.90 -39.16 7.89
CA THR A 660 -29.55 -38.44 6.63
C THR A 660 -30.75 -38.22 5.73
N THR A 661 -31.54 -39.27 5.51
CA THR A 661 -32.71 -39.24 4.60
C THR A 661 -33.98 -38.87 5.34
N GLY A 662 -34.12 -39.31 6.59
CA GLY A 662 -35.34 -39.21 7.39
C GLY A 662 -36.42 -40.17 6.95
N ARG A 663 -37.57 -40.16 7.64
CA ARG A 663 -38.78 -40.88 7.27
C ARG A 663 -39.93 -39.92 7.00
N ALA A 664 -40.71 -40.19 5.96
CA ALA A 664 -41.88 -39.39 5.65
C ALA A 664 -42.93 -39.49 6.75
N VAL A 665 -43.50 -38.39 7.13
CA VAL A 665 -44.54 -38.25 8.15
C VAL A 665 -45.70 -37.44 7.60
N THR A 666 -46.88 -37.64 8.20
CA THR A 666 -47.98 -36.71 8.05
C THR A 666 -48.32 -36.09 9.41
N PHE A 667 -48.83 -34.89 9.35
CA PHE A 667 -49.30 -34.13 10.50
C PHE A 667 -50.80 -34.09 10.55
N THR A 668 -51.39 -34.31 11.73
CA THR A 668 -52.83 -34.17 11.94
C THR A 668 -53.06 -33.15 13.01
N ASP A 669 -53.76 -32.07 12.65
CA ASP A 669 -54.16 -30.98 13.55
C ASP A 669 -55.03 -31.50 14.69
N ALA A 670 -56.02 -32.32 14.38
CA ALA A 670 -56.86 -32.96 15.39
C ALA A 670 -56.04 -33.89 16.33
N GLY A 671 -55.65 -33.37 17.48
CA GLY A 671 -54.83 -34.06 18.48
C GLY A 671 -53.34 -33.83 18.37
N ASP A 672 -52.86 -32.88 17.57
CA ASP A 672 -51.44 -32.44 17.43
C ASP A 672 -50.51 -33.62 17.08
N LEU A 673 -50.93 -34.55 16.23
CA LEU A 673 -50.25 -35.83 15.99
C LEU A 673 -49.25 -35.77 14.83
N VAL A 674 -48.08 -36.35 15.03
CA VAL A 674 -47.14 -36.75 13.97
C VAL A 674 -47.38 -38.24 13.70
N ASN A 675 -47.82 -38.57 12.50
CA ASN A 675 -48.12 -39.97 12.11
C ASN A 675 -46.91 -40.59 11.42
N LEU A 676 -46.39 -41.67 11.96
CA LEU A 676 -45.23 -42.40 11.47
C LEU A 676 -45.30 -43.86 11.91
N THR A 677 -45.76 -44.72 10.97
CA THR A 677 -45.97 -46.15 11.23
C THR A 677 -44.71 -46.85 11.76
N ALA A 678 -44.86 -47.63 12.83
CA ALA A 678 -43.80 -48.44 13.45
C ALA A 678 -42.49 -47.61 13.71
N HIS A 679 -42.60 -46.46 14.33
CA HIS A 679 -41.44 -45.55 14.50
C HIS A 679 -40.48 -46.00 15.59
N GLY A 680 -40.90 -46.74 16.59
CA GLY A 680 -40.05 -47.22 17.72
C GLY A 680 -39.52 -46.10 18.61
N LEU A 681 -40.15 -44.92 18.58
CA LEU A 681 -39.83 -43.80 19.47
C LEU A 681 -40.54 -43.94 20.81
N SER A 682 -39.93 -43.44 21.88
CA SER A 682 -40.47 -43.36 23.22
C SER A 682 -40.49 -41.90 23.70
N ASP A 683 -41.31 -41.61 24.68
CA ASP A 683 -41.33 -40.28 25.31
C ASP A 683 -39.93 -39.89 25.80
N GLY A 684 -39.56 -38.65 25.50
CA GLY A 684 -38.23 -38.11 25.75
C GLY A 684 -37.22 -38.28 24.64
N ASP A 685 -37.51 -39.07 23.60
CA ASP A 685 -36.63 -39.17 22.43
C ASP A 685 -36.54 -37.86 21.66
N GLU A 686 -35.34 -37.56 21.17
CA GLU A 686 -35.08 -36.38 20.36
C GLU A 686 -35.38 -36.64 18.86
N VAL A 687 -36.17 -35.74 18.26
CA VAL A 687 -36.49 -35.77 16.82
C VAL A 687 -36.31 -34.40 16.22
N ALA A 688 -36.05 -34.32 14.91
CA ALA A 688 -36.07 -33.06 14.15
C ALA A 688 -36.70 -33.28 12.78
N PHE A 689 -37.32 -32.25 12.24
CA PHE A 689 -37.95 -32.31 10.93
C PHE A 689 -37.08 -31.62 9.89
N SER A 690 -36.79 -32.26 8.76
CA SER A 690 -36.00 -31.68 7.67
C SER A 690 -36.83 -31.07 6.59
N VAL A 691 -38.08 -31.49 6.48
CA VAL A 691 -39.08 -30.94 5.55
C VAL A 691 -40.41 -30.83 6.29
N ILE A 692 -41.12 -29.74 6.10
CA ILE A 692 -42.47 -29.49 6.61
C ILE A 692 -43.27 -28.80 5.53
N THR A 693 -44.44 -29.32 5.20
CA THR A 693 -45.37 -28.68 4.28
C THR A 693 -46.70 -28.42 5.01
N THR A 694 -47.18 -27.19 4.95
CA THR A 694 -48.48 -26.71 5.38
C THR A 694 -48.78 -26.72 6.88
N THR A 695 -48.09 -27.45 7.75
CA THR A 695 -48.32 -27.40 9.20
C THR A 695 -47.54 -26.26 9.87
N THR A 696 -48.06 -25.68 10.92
CA THR A 696 -47.38 -24.68 11.76
C THR A 696 -47.24 -25.21 13.20
N GLY A 697 -46.46 -24.54 14.03
CA GLY A 697 -46.16 -24.97 15.40
C GLY A 697 -44.80 -25.67 15.55
N ILE A 698 -44.21 -26.17 14.46
CA ILE A 698 -42.87 -26.77 14.42
C ILE A 698 -41.98 -26.11 13.40
N VAL A 699 -40.66 -26.11 13.64
CA VAL A 699 -39.62 -25.46 12.78
C VAL A 699 -38.65 -26.52 12.29
N ILE A 700 -38.29 -26.48 11.01
CA ILE A 700 -37.31 -27.41 10.43
C ILE A 700 -35.96 -27.30 11.14
N ASN A 701 -35.26 -28.46 11.25
CA ASN A 701 -33.93 -28.59 11.86
C ASN A 701 -33.86 -28.15 13.35
N THR A 702 -34.99 -28.03 14.01
CA THR A 702 -35.09 -27.81 15.45
C THR A 702 -35.27 -29.15 16.16
N ILE A 703 -34.57 -29.37 17.28
CA ILE A 703 -34.76 -30.58 18.09
C ILE A 703 -36.00 -30.40 18.96
N TYR A 704 -36.87 -31.39 18.87
CA TYR A 704 -38.06 -31.57 19.72
C TYR A 704 -37.96 -32.86 20.48
N PHE A 705 -38.69 -32.95 21.59
CA PHE A 705 -38.81 -34.15 22.42
C PHE A 705 -40.12 -34.84 22.11
N VAL A 706 -40.07 -36.16 21.92
CA VAL A 706 -41.27 -36.96 21.74
C VAL A 706 -42.04 -37.02 23.06
N VAL A 707 -43.36 -36.82 22.97
CA VAL A 707 -44.30 -36.99 24.08
C VAL A 707 -45.53 -37.75 23.57
N ASN A 708 -46.21 -38.46 24.43
CA ASN A 708 -47.39 -39.24 24.11
C ASN A 708 -47.15 -40.22 22.93
N ALA A 709 -46.04 -40.95 22.98
CA ALA A 709 -45.70 -41.91 21.93
C ALA A 709 -46.64 -43.11 21.95
N ALA A 710 -47.21 -43.42 20.78
CA ALA A 710 -47.99 -44.62 20.50
C ALA A 710 -47.30 -45.44 19.36
N ALA A 711 -47.85 -46.56 18.95
CA ALA A 711 -47.19 -47.45 17.99
C ALA A 711 -46.90 -46.77 16.65
N ASP A 712 -47.80 -45.93 16.19
CA ASP A 712 -47.77 -45.27 14.85
C ASP A 712 -47.90 -43.75 14.88
N THR A 713 -47.97 -43.17 16.09
CA THR A 713 -48.13 -41.71 16.27
C THR A 713 -47.36 -41.22 17.50
N PHE A 714 -46.98 -39.99 17.46
CA PHE A 714 -46.42 -39.24 18.62
C PHE A 714 -46.74 -37.76 18.54
N GLN A 715 -46.59 -37.06 19.62
CA GLN A 715 -46.61 -35.60 19.70
C GLN A 715 -45.18 -35.12 19.97
N VAL A 716 -44.94 -33.81 19.79
CA VAL A 716 -43.62 -33.23 20.09
C VAL A 716 -43.74 -32.06 21.04
N ALA A 717 -42.75 -31.88 21.88
CA ALA A 717 -42.62 -30.76 22.84
C ALA A 717 -41.30 -30.02 22.61
N SER A 718 -41.25 -28.75 22.98
CA SER A 718 -40.02 -27.91 22.86
C SER A 718 -39.01 -28.21 24.00
N THR A 719 -39.45 -28.86 25.08
CA THR A 719 -38.60 -29.23 26.23
C THR A 719 -38.89 -30.65 26.65
N LEU A 720 -37.90 -31.31 27.23
CA LEU A 720 -38.03 -32.68 27.74
C LEU A 720 -39.17 -32.74 28.80
N GLY A 721 -40.16 -33.62 28.58
CA GLY A 721 -41.33 -33.74 29.43
C GLY A 721 -42.29 -32.54 29.39
N GLY A 722 -42.12 -31.62 28.45
CA GLY A 722 -42.99 -30.46 28.25
C GLY A 722 -44.35 -30.84 27.66
N ALA A 723 -45.30 -29.87 27.60
CA ALA A 723 -46.57 -30.05 26.94
C ALA A 723 -46.39 -30.20 25.41
N ALA A 724 -47.25 -30.98 24.79
CA ALA A 724 -47.32 -31.09 23.32
C ALA A 724 -47.49 -29.72 22.65
N LEU A 725 -46.78 -29.50 21.58
CA LEU A 725 -46.93 -28.28 20.78
C LEU A 725 -48.16 -28.37 19.88
N PRO A 726 -48.97 -27.33 19.84
CA PRO A 726 -50.13 -27.30 18.94
C PRO A 726 -49.71 -27.27 17.48
N LEU A 727 -50.30 -28.13 16.66
CA LEU A 727 -50.26 -28.09 15.20
C LEU A 727 -51.52 -27.40 14.67
N THR A 728 -51.40 -26.49 13.72
CA THR A 728 -52.58 -25.67 13.31
C THR A 728 -53.19 -26.12 11.98
N THR A 729 -52.55 -26.99 11.23
CA THR A 729 -53.03 -27.51 9.95
C THR A 729 -52.48 -28.91 9.68
N ASN A 730 -53.27 -29.73 8.97
CA ASN A 730 -52.76 -31.00 8.46
C ASN A 730 -51.64 -30.75 7.43
N GLY A 731 -50.67 -31.62 7.42
CA GLY A 731 -49.51 -31.44 6.52
C GLY A 731 -48.71 -32.73 6.34
N SER A 732 -47.57 -32.60 5.71
CA SER A 732 -46.59 -33.69 5.56
C SER A 732 -45.18 -33.17 5.82
N GLY A 733 -44.24 -34.09 6.07
CA GLY A 733 -42.87 -33.72 6.36
C GLY A 733 -41.94 -34.93 6.33
N THR A 734 -40.70 -34.71 6.75
CA THR A 734 -39.69 -35.75 6.93
C THR A 734 -39.06 -35.58 8.29
N VAL A 735 -39.16 -36.65 9.13
CA VAL A 735 -38.58 -36.68 10.46
C VAL A 735 -37.25 -37.44 10.48
N ARG A 736 -36.31 -36.96 11.26
CA ARG A 736 -35.00 -37.57 11.51
C ARG A 736 -34.88 -37.92 13.01
N TYR A 737 -34.36 -39.07 13.32
CA TYR A 737 -34.06 -39.50 14.70
C TYR A 737 -32.94 -40.54 14.74
N ASN A 738 -32.35 -40.76 15.91
CA ASN A 738 -31.21 -41.64 16.07
C ASN A 738 -31.64 -43.14 16.19
N SER A 739 -30.73 -44.01 15.73
CA SER A 739 -30.83 -45.46 15.96
C SER A 739 -29.47 -46.01 16.35
N THR A 740 -29.43 -46.84 17.38
CA THR A 740 -28.22 -47.47 17.90
C THR A 740 -28.27 -49.00 17.78
N ILE A 741 -27.10 -49.64 17.78
CA ILE A 741 -27.01 -51.09 17.78
C ILE A 741 -27.50 -51.61 19.15
N VAL A 742 -28.52 -52.46 19.14
CA VAL A 742 -29.02 -53.18 20.34
C VAL A 742 -28.48 -54.59 20.42
N SER A 743 -28.22 -55.26 19.31
CA SER A 743 -27.60 -56.56 19.30
C SER A 743 -26.79 -56.83 18.03
N ILE A 744 -25.81 -57.71 18.09
CA ILE A 744 -24.93 -58.08 17.00
C ILE A 744 -24.97 -59.60 16.79
N VAL A 745 -25.29 -60.02 15.60
CA VAL A 745 -25.11 -61.41 15.17
C VAL A 745 -23.79 -61.48 14.39
N PRO A 746 -22.76 -62.18 14.89
CA PRO A 746 -21.43 -62.18 14.27
C PRO A 746 -21.47 -62.52 12.76
N ASN A 747 -20.82 -61.69 11.98
CA ASN A 747 -20.69 -61.82 10.50
C ASN A 747 -22.01 -62.00 9.76
N THR A 748 -23.14 -61.55 10.30
CA THR A 748 -24.46 -61.70 9.65
C THR A 748 -25.27 -60.43 9.69
N SER A 749 -25.50 -59.86 10.89
CA SER A 749 -26.38 -58.69 11.01
C SER A 749 -26.21 -57.95 12.33
N VAL A 750 -26.70 -56.72 12.36
CA VAL A 750 -26.92 -55.97 13.56
C VAL A 750 -28.39 -55.62 13.73
N THR A 751 -28.87 -55.62 14.95
CA THR A 751 -30.21 -55.13 15.29
C THR A 751 -30.11 -53.71 15.81
N MET A 752 -30.87 -52.83 15.27
CA MET A 752 -30.94 -51.41 15.61
C MET A 752 -32.08 -51.16 16.59
N SER A 753 -31.93 -50.16 17.43
CA SER A 753 -32.99 -49.78 18.40
C SER A 753 -34.26 -49.27 17.71
N ARG A 754 -34.16 -48.83 16.46
CA ARG A 754 -35.27 -48.26 15.67
C ARG A 754 -35.18 -48.68 14.21
N PRO A 755 -36.33 -48.70 13.49
CA PRO A 755 -36.36 -49.03 12.09
C PRO A 755 -35.54 -48.10 11.18
N MET A 756 -34.96 -48.61 10.13
CA MET A 756 -34.14 -47.87 9.17
C MET A 756 -34.97 -47.35 8.00
N ALA A 757 -34.49 -46.31 7.33
CA ALA A 757 -35.16 -45.76 6.14
C ALA A 757 -35.18 -46.70 4.94
N GLY A 758 -34.23 -47.66 4.88
CA GLY A 758 -34.10 -48.63 3.77
C GLY A 758 -33.15 -48.15 2.67
N GLY A 759 -32.77 -49.07 1.79
CA GLY A 759 -31.90 -48.82 0.65
C GLY A 759 -31.17 -50.05 0.14
N SER A 760 -30.47 -49.90 -1.00
CA SER A 760 -29.55 -50.91 -1.50
C SER A 760 -28.31 -51.04 -0.62
N SER A 761 -27.49 -52.06 -0.84
CA SER A 761 -26.22 -52.24 -0.16
C SER A 761 -25.36 -50.97 -0.24
N GLN A 762 -24.89 -50.50 0.88
CA GLN A 762 -24.13 -49.24 0.99
C GLN A 762 -23.12 -49.30 2.13
N THR A 763 -22.13 -48.42 2.10
CA THR A 763 -21.18 -48.24 3.19
C THR A 763 -21.84 -47.45 4.32
N LEU A 764 -21.90 -48.05 5.48
CA LEU A 764 -22.40 -47.44 6.73
C LEU A 764 -21.24 -47.16 7.68
N ALA A 765 -21.24 -45.99 8.29
CA ALA A 765 -20.28 -45.62 9.31
C ALA A 765 -20.91 -45.78 10.70
N PHE A 766 -20.25 -46.52 11.61
CA PHE A 766 -20.70 -46.76 12.95
C PHE A 766 -19.80 -45.99 13.92
N ARG A 767 -20.40 -45.26 14.86
CA ARG A 767 -19.68 -44.36 15.78
C ARG A 767 -20.23 -44.46 17.20
N LEU A 768 -19.34 -44.28 18.20
CA LEU A 768 -19.71 -44.15 19.59
C LEU A 768 -20.01 -42.71 20.03
N LEU A 769 -20.01 -41.78 19.12
CA LEU A 769 -20.21 -40.35 19.39
C LEU A 769 -21.64 -39.93 19.04
N GLN A 770 -22.23 -39.05 19.86
CA GLN A 770 -23.59 -38.53 19.62
C GLN A 770 -23.66 -37.47 18.46
N THR A 771 -23.07 -37.78 17.30
CA THR A 771 -23.10 -36.92 16.11
C THR A 771 -24.52 -36.68 15.58
N TYR A 772 -25.49 -37.55 15.97
CA TYR A 772 -26.88 -37.39 15.54
C TYR A 772 -27.48 -36.04 15.92
N LYS A 773 -27.09 -35.43 17.04
CA LYS A 773 -27.60 -34.12 17.45
C LYS A 773 -27.25 -33.04 16.43
N ALA A 774 -26.04 -33.06 15.84
CA ALA A 774 -25.66 -32.15 14.78
C ALA A 774 -26.46 -32.41 13.50
N VAL A 775 -26.64 -33.69 13.14
CA VAL A 775 -27.44 -34.07 11.97
C VAL A 775 -28.91 -33.67 12.13
N LEU A 776 -29.49 -33.88 13.30
CA LEU A 776 -30.87 -33.44 13.62
C LEU A 776 -31.01 -31.90 13.47
N LYS A 777 -29.97 -31.14 13.78
CA LYS A 777 -29.91 -29.68 13.61
C LYS A 777 -29.52 -29.24 12.17
N GLY A 778 -29.44 -30.17 11.23
CA GLY A 778 -29.22 -29.88 9.80
C GLY A 778 -27.76 -29.74 9.37
N PHE A 779 -26.81 -30.20 10.18
CA PHE A 779 -25.39 -30.21 9.81
C PHE A 779 -24.95 -31.55 9.20
N THR A 780 -24.06 -31.49 8.24
CA THR A 780 -23.31 -32.65 7.73
C THR A 780 -22.00 -32.78 8.53
N ILE A 781 -21.68 -33.97 8.99
CA ILE A 781 -20.44 -34.29 9.72
C ILE A 781 -19.44 -34.86 8.72
N SER A 782 -18.28 -34.22 8.58
CA SER A 782 -17.13 -34.77 7.86
C SER A 782 -16.01 -35.06 8.85
N GLY A 783 -15.50 -36.26 8.86
CA GLY A 783 -14.46 -36.72 9.79
C GLY A 783 -13.53 -37.70 9.15
#